data_fb6c7ad0b5493deabad4402716d4175c
#
_entry.id   fb6c7ad0b5493deabad4402716d4175c
#
_cell.length_a   1.000
_cell.length_b   1.000
_cell.length_c   1.000
_cell.angle_alpha   90.00
_cell.angle_beta   90.00
_cell.angle_gamma   90.00
#
_symmetry.space_group_name_H-M   'P 1'
#
loop_
_entity.id
_entity.type
_entity.pdbx_description
1 polymer ?
#
loop_
_entity_poly.entity_id
_entity_poly.type
_entity_poly.pdbx_seq_one_letter_code
_entity_poly.pdbx_strand_id
1 'polypeptide(L)'
;MKDPLDDALLAPPPEPLDYVFLEAKLCFDQGRLDDLEEMLPLFEHHELSGYPALWALILKLKKFPDDPVVDQDFRRFIDLHEGEYLAENARTQYLKLRGEKLNAADFDLFFKGLVWNQTDPVIEAWQAYYTLESAQAENNQSKIAAALLKAKVLYRDSKAVTDPALMKLGDRIAEADRTWLWTRVMILLQKNRMTETKRVLETLPRPELPAPMKELRSIIDEPTLWLRRQKNLGNLPARLAVFASVRIAHLRPADAARIAQAAVDPKANAFWRSLVWSRIGFTATTQLNPKASSWYAKAGSALQQSPLAVVDAQQLAAWHARALIRDGSWYGLSKVIDAMPAELKREEVWTYWCGRALASRGLKTDAQTAFTSIAHRTTFYGKLAADELGRSYGFSNPPKAMPRQVEIDKWAGNTAIQRARSLYRMSLYREGHREWNWAMRGITPQESLALAAYARQTRLIHRMINTSLKSGDQTVVIEQRFPRPHAALIRIVSEAQSLPSAWVYGLIRQESRFIPAVSSAVGARGLMQIMPATAKWMARHLGIDSFEQKNLTELEMNLVLGTAYLRMLYLDMEESYVLATAAYNAGPNRARIWRAAVRNSMEAAAFIETIPYFETREYVKNVLANMHTYAMLTGELDGRFAKLLGRVEPGRSKAADLP
;
A
#
# COMPACT_ATOMS: atom_id res chain seq x y z
N MET A 1 10.77 -34.13 18.54
CA MET A 1 11.61 -33.00 19.04
C MET A 1 10.81 -31.77 18.90
N LYS A 2 10.47 -31.03 19.98
CA LYS A 2 9.79 -29.72 19.87
C LYS A 2 10.69 -28.81 19.06
N ASP A 3 10.11 -28.08 18.08
CA ASP A 3 10.86 -27.05 17.35
C ASP A 3 11.29 -26.00 18.39
N PRO A 4 12.57 -25.59 18.43
CA PRO A 4 13.01 -24.48 19.28
C PRO A 4 12.22 -23.17 19.06
N LEU A 5 11.49 -23.08 17.95
CA LEU A 5 10.58 -21.96 17.65
C LEU A 5 9.21 -22.11 18.34
N ASP A 6 8.81 -23.30 18.78
CA ASP A 6 7.51 -23.53 19.44
C ASP A 6 7.46 -22.97 20.86
N ASP A 7 8.59 -23.03 21.60
CA ASP A 7 8.71 -22.41 22.93
C ASP A 7 9.01 -20.87 22.84
N ALA A 8 9.11 -20.36 21.63
CA ALA A 8 9.73 -19.07 21.31
C ALA A 8 8.76 -17.89 21.25
N LEU A 9 7.46 -18.07 21.45
CA LEU A 9 6.47 -17.08 21.03
C LEU A 9 5.79 -16.31 22.16
N LEU A 10 6.17 -16.56 23.39
CA LEU A 10 5.82 -15.65 24.47
C LEU A 10 6.91 -14.59 24.56
N ALA A 11 6.54 -13.34 24.24
CA ALA A 11 7.39 -12.21 24.59
C ALA A 11 7.75 -12.32 26.09
N PRO A 12 9.00 -12.00 26.48
CA PRO A 12 9.32 -11.94 27.90
C PRO A 12 8.32 -11.03 28.59
N PRO A 13 7.93 -11.34 29.86
CA PRO A 13 6.98 -10.51 30.58
C PRO A 13 7.50 -9.07 30.67
N PRO A 14 6.60 -8.08 30.66
CA PRO A 14 7.00 -6.69 30.84
C PRO A 14 7.75 -6.49 32.15
N GLU A 15 8.79 -5.66 32.12
CA GLU A 15 9.51 -5.21 33.30
C GLU A 15 8.71 -4.11 34.02
N PRO A 16 8.95 -3.83 35.31
CA PRO A 16 8.20 -2.80 36.02
C PRO A 16 8.20 -1.43 35.33
N LEU A 17 9.34 -1.02 34.75
CA LEU A 17 9.46 0.25 34.02
C LEU A 17 8.70 0.25 32.68
N ASP A 18 8.42 -0.89 32.10
CA ASP A 18 7.62 -1.01 30.88
C ASP A 18 6.17 -0.49 31.12
N TYR A 19 5.60 -0.78 32.28
CA TYR A 19 4.26 -0.27 32.64
C TYR A 19 4.25 1.25 32.78
N VAL A 20 5.30 1.81 33.39
CA VAL A 20 5.46 3.27 33.50
C VAL A 20 5.63 3.90 32.11
N PHE A 21 6.37 3.25 31.22
CA PHE A 21 6.54 3.72 29.84
C PHE A 21 5.22 3.68 29.06
N LEU A 22 4.40 2.65 29.24
CA LEU A 22 3.07 2.58 28.62
C LEU A 22 2.13 3.66 29.16
N GLU A 23 2.22 4.02 30.44
CA GLU A 23 1.45 5.15 31.01
C GLU A 23 1.94 6.48 30.41
N ALA A 24 3.26 6.70 30.28
CA ALA A 24 3.80 7.88 29.60
C ALA A 24 3.33 7.98 28.15
N LYS A 25 3.26 6.83 27.45
CA LYS A 25 2.68 6.76 26.10
C LYS A 25 1.20 7.15 26.09
N LEU A 26 0.44 6.68 27.06
CA LEU A 26 -0.98 7.03 27.22
C LEU A 26 -1.17 8.52 27.50
N CYS A 27 -0.34 9.12 28.36
CA CYS A 27 -0.32 10.58 28.60
C CYS A 27 -0.11 11.35 27.29
N PHE A 28 0.87 10.92 26.48
CA PHE A 28 1.12 11.51 25.17
C PHE A 28 -0.09 11.40 24.23
N ASP A 29 -0.69 10.20 24.12
CA ASP A 29 -1.83 9.94 23.21
C ASP A 29 -3.08 10.74 23.62
N GLN A 30 -3.23 11.02 24.91
CA GLN A 30 -4.31 11.85 25.48
C GLN A 30 -3.99 13.35 25.54
N GLY A 31 -2.77 13.76 25.21
CA GLY A 31 -2.35 15.16 25.26
C GLY A 31 -2.12 15.70 26.68
N ARG A 32 -1.91 14.82 27.68
CA ARG A 32 -1.65 15.16 29.08
C ARG A 32 -0.16 15.52 29.26
N LEU A 33 0.18 16.78 28.97
CA LEU A 33 1.57 17.23 29.00
C LEU A 33 2.13 17.24 30.43
N ASP A 34 1.39 17.81 31.38
CA ASP A 34 1.88 18.03 32.74
C ASP A 34 2.18 16.68 33.42
N ASP A 35 1.27 15.70 33.29
CA ASP A 35 1.48 14.32 33.78
C ASP A 35 2.69 13.65 33.14
N LEU A 36 2.90 13.86 31.82
CA LEU A 36 4.02 13.30 31.10
C LEU A 36 5.35 13.91 31.56
N GLU A 37 5.40 15.22 31.85
CA GLU A 37 6.60 15.89 32.33
C GLU A 37 7.01 15.41 33.72
N GLU A 38 6.04 15.16 34.62
CA GLU A 38 6.31 14.58 35.94
C GLU A 38 6.94 13.18 35.86
N MET A 39 6.68 12.45 34.78
CA MET A 39 7.23 11.11 34.60
C MET A 39 8.66 11.10 34.00
N LEU A 40 9.13 12.17 33.35
CA LEU A 40 10.41 12.19 32.66
C LEU A 40 11.61 11.76 33.52
N PRO A 41 11.74 12.18 34.80
CA PRO A 41 12.85 11.78 35.65
C PRO A 41 12.95 10.25 35.86
N LEU A 42 11.80 9.52 35.77
CA LEU A 42 11.77 8.07 35.95
C LEU A 42 12.54 7.31 34.85
N PHE A 43 12.78 7.99 33.71
CA PHE A 43 13.43 7.40 32.54
C PHE A 43 14.88 7.84 32.33
N GLU A 44 15.47 8.65 33.22
CA GLU A 44 16.79 9.28 33.00
C GLU A 44 17.89 8.29 32.55
N HIS A 45 17.87 7.08 33.11
CA HIS A 45 18.86 6.02 32.77
C HIS A 45 18.27 4.90 31.90
N HIS A 46 17.06 5.04 31.39
CA HIS A 46 16.43 4.02 30.58
C HIS A 46 16.77 4.19 29.10
N GLU A 47 16.95 3.10 28.38
CA GLU A 47 17.29 3.10 26.95
C GLU A 47 16.23 3.77 26.05
N LEU A 48 15.00 3.88 26.55
CA LEU A 48 13.89 4.56 25.87
C LEU A 48 13.64 5.99 26.35
N SER A 49 14.53 6.59 27.20
CA SER A 49 14.35 7.93 27.78
C SER A 49 14.04 9.02 26.74
N GLY A 50 14.63 8.92 25.54
CA GLY A 50 14.38 9.86 24.45
C GLY A 50 12.95 9.85 23.91
N TYR A 51 12.15 8.77 24.09
CA TYR A 51 10.76 8.73 23.62
C TYR A 51 9.84 9.61 24.43
N PRO A 52 9.74 9.48 25.80
CA PRO A 52 8.92 10.38 26.60
C PRO A 52 9.35 11.85 26.47
N ALA A 53 10.67 12.12 26.39
CA ALA A 53 11.18 13.47 26.17
C ALA A 53 10.70 14.06 24.83
N LEU A 54 10.77 13.30 23.73
CA LEU A 54 10.25 13.73 22.43
C LEU A 54 8.73 13.93 22.45
N TRP A 55 7.98 13.06 23.13
CA TRP A 55 6.53 13.20 23.25
C TRP A 55 6.14 14.46 23.99
N ALA A 56 6.85 14.80 25.08
CA ALA A 56 6.65 16.05 25.82
C ALA A 56 6.94 17.27 24.91
N LEU A 57 8.04 17.26 24.16
CA LEU A 57 8.36 18.33 23.21
C LEU A 57 7.29 18.50 22.14
N ILE A 58 6.76 17.40 21.59
CA ILE A 58 5.67 17.44 20.60
C ILE A 58 4.41 18.06 21.20
N LEU A 59 4.05 17.72 22.43
CA LEU A 59 2.89 18.30 23.12
C LEU A 59 3.11 19.79 23.45
N LYS A 60 4.34 20.17 23.88
CA LYS A 60 4.71 21.58 24.09
C LYS A 60 4.55 22.39 22.81
N LEU A 61 5.06 21.88 21.69
CA LEU A 61 4.96 22.56 20.40
C LEU A 61 3.51 22.76 19.94
N LYS A 62 2.64 21.80 20.24
CA LYS A 62 1.19 21.93 19.96
C LYS A 62 0.50 22.93 20.87
N LYS A 63 0.85 22.95 22.18
CA LYS A 63 0.26 23.81 23.19
C LYS A 63 0.78 25.25 23.08
N PHE A 64 2.05 25.42 22.76
CA PHE A 64 2.78 26.68 22.68
C PHE A 64 3.51 26.83 21.32
N PRO A 65 2.78 26.99 20.21
CA PRO A 65 3.34 26.90 18.86
C PRO A 65 4.29 28.05 18.50
N ASP A 66 4.28 29.16 19.24
CA ASP A 66 5.09 30.35 18.96
C ASP A 66 6.14 30.63 20.06
N ASP A 67 6.36 29.68 20.96
CA ASP A 67 7.37 29.79 22.01
C ASP A 67 8.76 29.45 21.48
N PRO A 68 9.72 30.42 21.47
CA PRO A 68 11.06 30.18 20.98
C PRO A 68 11.87 29.21 21.87
N VAL A 69 11.49 29.02 23.13
CA VAL A 69 12.13 28.05 24.03
C VAL A 69 11.87 26.64 23.53
N VAL A 70 10.64 26.36 23.07
CA VAL A 70 10.29 25.05 22.50
C VAL A 70 11.10 24.76 21.25
N ASP A 71 11.29 25.74 20.38
CA ASP A 71 12.14 25.60 19.17
C ASP A 71 13.59 25.28 19.55
N GLN A 72 14.13 25.93 20.60
CA GLN A 72 15.47 25.69 21.10
C GLN A 72 15.61 24.28 21.72
N ASP A 73 14.60 23.84 22.46
CA ASP A 73 14.56 22.50 23.06
C ASP A 73 14.50 21.41 21.97
N PHE A 74 13.77 21.62 20.87
CA PHE A 74 13.80 20.71 19.73
C PHE A 74 15.19 20.61 19.09
N ARG A 75 15.91 21.74 18.93
CA ARG A 75 17.27 21.75 18.39
C ARG A 75 18.22 20.97 19.31
N ARG A 76 18.19 21.23 20.61
CA ARG A 76 19.00 20.49 21.60
C ARG A 76 18.69 18.99 21.59
N PHE A 77 17.42 18.61 21.50
CA PHE A 77 17.02 17.20 21.43
C PHE A 77 17.57 16.53 20.17
N ILE A 78 17.48 17.20 19.02
CA ILE A 78 18.01 16.70 17.75
C ILE A 78 19.53 16.51 17.83
N ASP A 79 20.26 17.49 18.36
CA ASP A 79 21.72 17.43 18.50
C ASP A 79 22.15 16.28 19.44
N LEU A 80 21.41 16.09 20.55
CA LEU A 80 21.67 15.01 21.51
C LEU A 80 21.47 13.62 20.90
N HIS A 81 20.49 13.47 20.01
CA HIS A 81 20.13 12.20 19.38
C HIS A 81 20.60 12.09 17.92
N GLU A 82 21.59 12.90 17.51
CA GLU A 82 22.08 12.88 16.12
C GLU A 82 22.56 11.48 15.72
N GLY A 83 22.16 11.03 14.53
CA GLY A 83 22.42 9.67 14.04
C GLY A 83 21.43 8.61 14.51
N GLU A 84 20.54 8.91 15.43
CA GLU A 84 19.47 8.01 15.90
C GLU A 84 18.13 8.25 15.18
N TYR A 85 17.23 7.25 15.25
CA TYR A 85 15.87 7.42 14.75
C TYR A 85 15.11 8.53 15.48
N LEU A 86 15.42 8.79 16.74
CA LEU A 86 14.78 9.85 17.52
C LEU A 86 15.01 11.24 16.91
N ALA A 87 16.21 11.55 16.42
CA ALA A 87 16.50 12.82 15.73
C ALA A 87 15.72 12.92 14.42
N GLU A 88 15.65 11.83 13.62
CA GLU A 88 14.83 11.76 12.41
C GLU A 88 13.35 12.03 12.70
N ASN A 89 12.83 11.43 13.78
CA ASN A 89 11.44 11.61 14.19
C ASN A 89 11.19 13.05 14.70
N ALA A 90 12.10 13.61 15.49
CA ALA A 90 12.00 14.97 15.98
C ALA A 90 11.97 15.98 14.81
N ARG A 91 12.91 15.89 13.85
CA ARG A 91 12.90 16.72 12.63
C ARG A 91 11.59 16.59 11.86
N THR A 92 11.11 15.34 11.70
CA THR A 92 9.84 15.07 11.00
C THR A 92 8.65 15.74 11.66
N GLN A 93 8.51 15.59 12.99
CA GLN A 93 7.41 16.20 13.73
C GLN A 93 7.50 17.73 13.72
N TYR A 94 8.69 18.27 13.90
CA TYR A 94 8.91 19.70 13.85
C TYR A 94 8.52 20.31 12.51
N LEU A 95 9.02 19.74 11.39
CA LEU A 95 8.69 20.21 10.05
C LEU A 95 7.19 20.08 9.72
N LYS A 96 6.53 19.04 10.20
CA LYS A 96 5.07 18.89 10.01
C LYS A 96 4.26 19.91 10.80
N LEU A 97 4.64 20.20 12.03
CA LEU A 97 3.89 21.09 12.91
C LEU A 97 4.22 22.57 12.66
N ARG A 98 5.44 22.88 12.27
CA ARG A 98 5.94 24.26 12.08
C ARG A 98 6.10 24.65 10.61
N GLY A 99 5.96 23.72 9.66
CA GLY A 99 6.29 23.94 8.25
C GLY A 99 5.64 25.18 7.63
N GLU A 100 4.43 25.57 8.06
CA GLU A 100 3.76 26.79 7.58
C GLU A 100 4.40 28.10 8.11
N LYS A 101 5.05 28.04 9.27
CA LYS A 101 5.55 29.23 10.00
C LYS A 101 7.06 29.44 9.84
N LEU A 102 7.77 28.51 9.22
CA LEU A 102 9.21 28.61 8.97
C LEU A 102 9.49 29.57 7.80
N ASN A 103 10.73 30.06 7.72
CA ASN A 103 11.27 30.59 6.48
C ASN A 103 12.03 29.50 5.72
N ALA A 104 12.40 29.77 4.48
CA ALA A 104 13.09 28.80 3.62
C ALA A 104 14.42 28.29 4.20
N ALA A 105 15.19 29.14 4.87
CA ALA A 105 16.49 28.77 5.44
C ALA A 105 16.34 27.86 6.66
N ASP A 106 15.43 28.19 7.57
CA ASP A 106 15.13 27.35 8.74
C ASP A 106 14.51 26.01 8.33
N PHE A 107 13.62 26.00 7.34
CA PHE A 107 13.08 24.75 6.79
C PHE A 107 14.19 23.86 6.23
N ASP A 108 15.07 24.44 5.41
CA ASP A 108 16.16 23.72 4.76
C ASP A 108 17.16 23.12 5.76
N LEU A 109 17.40 23.82 6.89
CA LEU A 109 18.27 23.34 7.97
C LEU A 109 17.76 22.00 8.54
N PHE A 110 16.48 21.92 8.88
CA PHE A 110 15.90 20.69 9.42
C PHE A 110 15.71 19.62 8.32
N PHE A 111 15.35 20.03 7.11
CA PHE A 111 15.11 19.12 5.97
C PHE A 111 16.38 18.37 5.55
N LYS A 112 17.52 19.04 5.47
CA LYS A 112 18.81 18.42 5.11
C LYS A 112 19.26 17.34 6.07
N GLY A 113 18.85 17.40 7.33
CA GLY A 113 19.15 16.39 8.33
C GLY A 113 18.25 15.16 8.26
N LEU A 114 17.20 15.16 7.43
CA LEU A 114 16.34 14.00 7.23
C LEU A 114 17.01 12.96 6.33
N VAL A 115 16.84 11.69 6.67
CA VAL A 115 17.38 10.55 5.93
C VAL A 115 16.25 9.71 5.28
N TRP A 116 15.14 9.50 5.99
CA TRP A 116 14.01 8.69 5.51
C TRP A 116 12.81 9.51 5.09
N ASN A 117 12.47 10.49 5.92
CA ASN A 117 11.20 11.19 5.79
C ASN A 117 11.26 12.38 4.82
N GLN A 118 12.33 12.47 4.03
CA GLN A 118 12.40 13.42 2.91
C GLN A 118 11.26 13.21 1.89
N THR A 119 10.77 11.97 1.76
CA THR A 119 9.67 11.59 0.87
C THR A 119 8.30 11.52 1.56
N ASP A 120 8.19 12.05 2.80
CA ASP A 120 6.88 12.22 3.44
C ASP A 120 6.07 13.29 2.69
N PRO A 121 4.84 13.01 2.27
CA PRO A 121 4.08 13.92 1.39
C PRO A 121 3.88 15.32 1.94
N VAL A 122 3.80 15.49 3.27
CA VAL A 122 3.63 16.80 3.92
C VAL A 122 4.96 17.57 3.88
N ILE A 123 6.05 16.90 4.17
CA ILE A 123 7.40 17.48 4.13
C ILE A 123 7.80 17.82 2.70
N GLU A 124 7.56 16.93 1.73
CA GLU A 124 7.78 17.22 0.31
C GLU A 124 6.97 18.43 -0.18
N ALA A 125 5.73 18.57 0.32
CA ALA A 125 4.90 19.72 -0.03
C ALA A 125 5.50 21.04 0.48
N TRP A 126 5.97 21.09 1.74
CA TRP A 126 6.65 22.25 2.28
C TRP A 126 7.98 22.51 1.58
N GLN A 127 8.74 21.48 1.27
CA GLN A 127 9.99 21.63 0.50
C GLN A 127 9.74 22.26 -0.87
N ALA A 128 8.71 21.75 -1.59
CA ALA A 128 8.35 22.29 -2.89
C ALA A 128 7.84 23.74 -2.80
N TYR A 129 7.09 24.06 -1.73
CA TYR A 129 6.62 25.41 -1.43
C TYR A 129 7.80 26.38 -1.27
N TYR A 130 8.75 26.09 -0.39
CA TYR A 130 9.91 26.92 -0.12
C TYR A 130 10.91 26.98 -1.30
N THR A 131 11.04 25.87 -2.04
CA THR A 131 11.86 25.87 -3.28
C THR A 131 11.31 26.85 -4.32
N LEU A 132 9.98 26.90 -4.46
CA LEU A 132 9.33 27.82 -5.40
C LEU A 132 9.44 29.28 -4.90
N GLU A 133 9.26 29.51 -3.61
CA GLU A 133 9.43 30.82 -2.98
C GLU A 133 10.85 31.37 -3.18
N SER A 134 11.87 30.58 -2.89
CA SER A 134 13.28 30.97 -3.07
C SER A 134 13.60 31.26 -4.55
N ALA A 135 13.12 30.44 -5.48
CA ALA A 135 13.32 30.66 -6.90
C ALA A 135 12.70 31.97 -7.38
N GLN A 136 11.53 32.35 -6.84
CA GLN A 136 10.86 33.61 -7.13
C GLN A 136 11.61 34.81 -6.53
N ALA A 137 12.11 34.68 -5.30
CA ALA A 137 12.92 35.73 -4.65
C ALA A 137 14.22 36.01 -5.42
N GLU A 138 14.84 34.98 -6.00
CA GLU A 138 16.00 35.12 -6.88
C GLU A 138 15.66 35.66 -8.28
N ASN A 139 14.39 35.79 -8.64
CA ASN A 139 13.89 36.19 -9.95
C ASN A 139 14.48 35.38 -11.12
N ASN A 140 14.78 34.10 -10.87
CA ASN A 140 15.39 33.20 -11.84
C ASN A 140 14.33 32.38 -12.59
N GLN A 141 13.99 32.76 -13.81
CA GLN A 141 12.93 32.15 -14.61
C GLN A 141 13.14 30.64 -14.85
N SER A 142 14.39 30.19 -15.03
CA SER A 142 14.70 28.76 -15.22
C SER A 142 14.45 27.96 -13.94
N LYS A 143 14.87 28.48 -12.79
CA LYS A 143 14.62 27.85 -11.49
C LYS A 143 13.13 27.85 -11.16
N ILE A 144 12.40 28.94 -11.44
CA ILE A 144 10.95 29.02 -11.25
C ILE A 144 10.24 27.96 -12.08
N ALA A 145 10.57 27.82 -13.36
CA ALA A 145 9.95 26.84 -14.24
C ALA A 145 10.20 25.39 -13.76
N ALA A 146 11.43 25.09 -13.35
CA ALA A 146 11.80 23.77 -12.80
C ALA A 146 11.05 23.46 -11.47
N ALA A 147 11.01 24.44 -10.55
CA ALA A 147 10.32 24.32 -9.28
C ALA A 147 8.79 24.12 -9.47
N LEU A 148 8.18 24.91 -10.37
CA LEU A 148 6.77 24.77 -10.73
C LEU A 148 6.44 23.39 -11.29
N LEU A 149 7.26 22.88 -12.19
CA LEU A 149 7.04 21.54 -12.75
C LEU A 149 7.07 20.47 -11.66
N LYS A 150 8.09 20.50 -10.80
CA LYS A 150 8.24 19.57 -9.67
C LYS A 150 7.04 19.66 -8.71
N ALA A 151 6.65 20.89 -8.34
CA ALA A 151 5.51 21.13 -7.44
C ALA A 151 4.17 20.62 -8.03
N LYS A 152 3.92 20.86 -9.31
CA LYS A 152 2.74 20.36 -10.01
C LYS A 152 2.66 18.84 -10.05
N VAL A 153 3.79 18.17 -10.33
CA VAL A 153 3.88 16.71 -10.33
C VAL A 153 3.62 16.16 -8.93
N LEU A 154 4.25 16.72 -7.90
CA LEU A 154 4.07 16.33 -6.51
C LEU A 154 2.59 16.47 -6.09
N TYR A 155 1.96 17.61 -6.36
CA TYR A 155 0.55 17.84 -6.05
C TYR A 155 -0.36 16.81 -6.74
N ARG A 156 -0.10 16.53 -8.02
CA ARG A 156 -0.84 15.53 -8.80
C ARG A 156 -0.74 14.15 -8.19
N ASP A 157 0.47 13.71 -7.83
CA ASP A 157 0.73 12.32 -7.41
C ASP A 157 0.38 12.06 -5.94
N SER A 158 0.38 13.11 -5.11
CA SER A 158 0.07 12.97 -3.70
C SER A 158 -1.34 12.42 -3.44
N LYS A 159 -1.44 11.49 -2.49
CA LYS A 159 -2.71 11.02 -1.92
C LYS A 159 -3.25 11.98 -0.86
N ALA A 160 -2.40 12.82 -0.29
CA ALA A 160 -2.71 13.72 0.81
C ALA A 160 -3.16 15.12 0.36
N VAL A 161 -3.81 15.25 -0.79
CA VAL A 161 -4.21 16.56 -1.37
C VAL A 161 -5.16 17.40 -0.49
N THR A 162 -5.68 16.82 0.58
CA THR A 162 -6.50 17.50 1.59
C THR A 162 -5.68 18.02 2.76
N ASP A 163 -4.41 17.65 2.85
CA ASP A 163 -3.49 18.14 3.88
C ASP A 163 -3.22 19.64 3.71
N PRO A 164 -3.17 20.42 4.78
CA PRO A 164 -2.89 21.86 4.73
C PRO A 164 -1.64 22.21 3.93
N ALA A 165 -0.55 21.47 4.07
CA ALA A 165 0.69 21.71 3.31
C ALA A 165 0.47 21.61 1.80
N LEU A 166 -0.24 20.58 1.34
CA LEU A 166 -0.56 20.41 -0.08
C LEU A 166 -1.58 21.46 -0.57
N MET A 167 -2.51 21.85 0.27
CA MET A 167 -3.44 22.93 -0.09
C MET A 167 -2.68 24.24 -0.29
N LYS A 168 -1.77 24.60 0.62
CA LYS A 168 -0.89 25.79 0.51
C LYS A 168 0.03 25.70 -0.71
N LEU A 169 0.62 24.54 -0.96
CA LEU A 169 1.42 24.34 -2.18
C LEU A 169 0.58 24.60 -3.45
N GLY A 170 -0.65 24.08 -3.49
CA GLY A 170 -1.56 24.31 -4.61
C GLY A 170 -1.90 25.80 -4.81
N ASP A 171 -2.07 26.55 -3.72
CA ASP A 171 -2.29 28.00 -3.77
C ASP A 171 -1.03 28.73 -4.26
N ARG A 172 0.16 28.36 -3.77
CA ARG A 172 1.44 28.91 -4.21
C ARG A 172 1.74 28.68 -5.69
N ILE A 173 1.41 27.47 -6.21
CA ILE A 173 1.49 27.20 -7.65
C ILE A 173 0.55 28.12 -8.44
N ALA A 174 -0.67 28.36 -7.95
CA ALA A 174 -1.65 29.21 -8.61
C ALA A 174 -1.24 30.69 -8.65
N GLU A 175 -0.54 31.18 -7.64
CA GLU A 175 0.06 32.53 -7.63
C GLU A 175 1.13 32.69 -8.72
N ALA A 176 1.95 31.66 -8.91
CA ALA A 176 3.01 31.64 -9.91
C ALA A 176 2.50 31.33 -11.34
N ASP A 177 1.45 30.52 -11.46
CA ASP A 177 0.82 30.11 -12.72
C ASP A 177 -0.70 30.00 -12.56
N ARG A 178 -1.41 31.04 -12.95
CA ARG A 178 -2.87 31.09 -12.84
C ARG A 178 -3.59 29.99 -13.64
N THR A 179 -3.00 29.50 -14.71
CA THR A 179 -3.59 28.42 -15.52
C THR A 179 -3.72 27.12 -14.73
N TRP A 180 -2.96 26.99 -13.64
CA TRP A 180 -3.00 25.87 -12.71
C TRP A 180 -4.36 25.68 -12.01
N LEU A 181 -5.12 26.75 -11.77
CA LEU A 181 -6.39 26.66 -11.04
C LEU A 181 -7.35 25.64 -11.67
N TRP A 182 -7.52 25.70 -12.99
CA TRP A 182 -8.37 24.73 -13.68
C TRP A 182 -7.78 23.31 -13.68
N THR A 183 -6.48 23.19 -13.85
CA THR A 183 -5.76 21.92 -13.73
C THR A 183 -5.96 21.30 -12.36
N ARG A 184 -5.86 22.12 -11.30
CA ARG A 184 -6.09 21.71 -9.91
C ARG A 184 -7.53 21.23 -9.69
N VAL A 185 -8.53 21.93 -10.23
CA VAL A 185 -9.94 21.49 -10.21
C VAL A 185 -10.06 20.09 -10.81
N MET A 186 -9.45 19.86 -11.96
CA MET A 186 -9.55 18.57 -12.66
C MET A 186 -8.80 17.45 -11.92
N ILE A 187 -7.68 17.73 -11.26
CA ILE A 187 -6.96 16.77 -10.39
C ILE A 187 -7.85 16.39 -9.21
N LEU A 188 -8.39 17.35 -8.48
CA LEU A 188 -9.24 17.12 -7.31
C LEU A 188 -10.52 16.35 -7.68
N LEU A 189 -11.14 16.71 -8.81
CA LEU A 189 -12.31 16.02 -9.33
C LEU A 189 -12.00 14.55 -9.64
N GLN A 190 -10.86 14.27 -10.27
CA GLN A 190 -10.43 12.90 -10.57
C GLN A 190 -10.10 12.08 -9.32
N LYS A 191 -9.60 12.74 -8.27
CA LYS A 191 -9.35 12.12 -6.96
C LYS A 191 -10.61 11.97 -6.10
N ASN A 192 -11.78 12.34 -6.64
CA ASN A 192 -13.07 12.35 -5.93
C ASN A 192 -13.08 13.23 -4.67
N ARG A 193 -12.32 14.35 -4.70
CA ARG A 193 -12.23 15.35 -3.61
C ARG A 193 -13.21 16.51 -3.85
N MET A 194 -14.50 16.25 -3.57
CA MET A 194 -15.58 17.14 -3.98
C MET A 194 -15.60 18.47 -3.20
N THR A 195 -15.31 18.45 -1.91
CA THR A 195 -15.25 19.64 -1.06
C THR A 195 -14.14 20.58 -1.54
N GLU A 196 -12.94 20.05 -1.76
CA GLU A 196 -11.79 20.81 -2.23
C GLU A 196 -11.99 21.28 -3.66
N THR A 197 -12.65 20.48 -4.50
CA THR A 197 -13.03 20.88 -5.86
C THR A 197 -13.92 22.12 -5.85
N LYS A 198 -14.96 22.15 -5.00
CA LYS A 198 -15.85 23.32 -4.86
C LYS A 198 -15.09 24.55 -4.37
N ARG A 199 -14.22 24.38 -3.36
CA ARG A 199 -13.40 25.48 -2.83
C ARG A 199 -12.52 26.11 -3.90
N VAL A 200 -11.83 25.31 -4.72
CA VAL A 200 -10.98 25.85 -5.79
C VAL A 200 -11.81 26.47 -6.92
N LEU A 201 -12.97 25.92 -7.26
CA LEU A 201 -13.88 26.54 -8.24
C LEU A 201 -14.33 27.94 -7.81
N GLU A 202 -14.52 28.19 -6.51
CA GLU A 202 -14.91 29.49 -5.96
C GLU A 202 -13.81 30.56 -6.08
N THR A 203 -12.54 30.15 -6.22
CA THR A 203 -11.41 31.07 -6.45
C THR A 203 -11.23 31.43 -7.93
N LEU A 204 -11.87 30.69 -8.84
CA LEU A 204 -11.83 31.02 -10.29
C LEU A 204 -12.65 32.25 -10.63
N PRO A 205 -12.16 33.15 -11.48
CA PRO A 205 -12.95 34.24 -12.02
C PRO A 205 -14.17 33.71 -12.77
N ARG A 206 -15.30 34.39 -12.65
CA ARG A 206 -16.56 34.00 -13.32
C ARG A 206 -16.41 33.68 -14.81
N PRO A 207 -15.64 34.45 -15.62
CA PRO A 207 -15.46 34.15 -17.04
C PRO A 207 -14.68 32.84 -17.31
N GLU A 208 -13.90 32.37 -16.34
CA GLU A 208 -13.11 31.16 -16.47
C GLU A 208 -13.88 29.89 -16.06
N LEU A 209 -15.04 30.05 -15.42
CA LEU A 209 -15.92 28.93 -15.06
C LEU A 209 -16.58 28.34 -16.31
N PRO A 210 -16.68 27.02 -16.46
CA PRO A 210 -17.34 26.39 -17.60
C PRO A 210 -18.87 26.53 -17.60
N ALA A 211 -19.45 26.90 -16.44
CA ALA A 211 -20.87 27.17 -16.22
C ALA A 211 -21.05 27.95 -14.91
N PRO A 212 -22.23 28.51 -14.62
CA PRO A 212 -22.52 29.17 -13.35
C PRO A 212 -22.27 28.19 -12.16
N MET A 213 -21.76 28.70 -11.04
CA MET A 213 -21.43 27.89 -9.83
C MET A 213 -22.60 27.02 -9.36
N LYS A 214 -23.85 27.50 -9.49
CA LYS A 214 -25.04 26.69 -9.15
C LYS A 214 -25.11 25.40 -9.97
N GLU A 215 -24.79 25.45 -11.24
CA GLU A 215 -24.78 24.29 -12.13
C GLU A 215 -23.60 23.37 -11.81
N LEU A 216 -22.39 23.91 -11.59
CA LEU A 216 -21.21 23.14 -11.23
C LEU A 216 -21.41 22.39 -9.91
N ARG A 217 -21.99 23.03 -8.91
CA ARG A 217 -22.39 22.37 -7.65
C ARG A 217 -23.41 21.26 -7.90
N SER A 218 -24.42 21.47 -8.76
CA SER A 218 -25.38 20.42 -9.10
C SER A 218 -24.72 19.21 -9.78
N ILE A 219 -23.72 19.43 -10.66
CA ILE A 219 -22.94 18.32 -11.26
C ILE A 219 -22.13 17.58 -10.19
N ILE A 220 -21.56 18.28 -9.21
CA ILE A 220 -20.75 17.67 -8.15
C ILE A 220 -21.63 16.87 -7.20
N ASP A 221 -22.69 17.47 -6.68
CA ASP A 221 -23.49 16.93 -5.58
C ASP A 221 -24.55 15.94 -6.06
N GLU A 222 -25.22 16.24 -7.19
CA GLU A 222 -26.35 15.47 -7.72
C GLU A 222 -26.15 15.10 -9.21
N PRO A 223 -25.03 14.44 -9.60
CA PRO A 223 -24.66 14.24 -10.99
C PRO A 223 -25.71 13.50 -11.82
N THR A 224 -26.41 12.53 -11.22
CA THR A 224 -27.47 11.78 -11.89
C THR A 224 -28.70 12.63 -12.14
N LEU A 225 -29.09 13.48 -11.21
CA LEU A 225 -30.23 14.36 -11.34
C LEU A 225 -29.95 15.47 -12.36
N TRP A 226 -28.74 16.07 -12.31
CA TRP A 226 -28.29 17.03 -13.30
C TRP A 226 -28.36 16.43 -14.72
N LEU A 227 -27.84 15.21 -14.90
CA LEU A 227 -27.84 14.54 -16.21
C LEU A 227 -29.26 14.30 -16.75
N ARG A 228 -30.21 13.89 -15.91
CA ARG A 228 -31.61 13.69 -16.30
C ARG A 228 -32.29 14.94 -16.80
N ARG A 229 -31.86 16.11 -16.34
CA ARG A 229 -32.40 17.41 -16.76
C ARG A 229 -31.87 17.89 -18.12
N GLN A 230 -30.80 17.26 -18.66
CA GLN A 230 -30.22 17.62 -19.93
C GLN A 230 -31.07 17.10 -21.10
N LYS A 231 -31.73 18.00 -21.85
CA LYS A 231 -32.55 17.64 -23.02
C LYS A 231 -31.71 17.19 -24.22
N ASN A 232 -30.56 17.83 -24.44
CA ASN A 232 -29.64 17.51 -25.53
C ASN A 232 -28.18 17.63 -25.05
N LEU A 233 -27.51 16.52 -24.91
CA LEU A 233 -26.11 16.47 -24.47
C LEU A 233 -25.16 17.14 -25.47
N GLY A 234 -25.49 17.12 -26.76
CA GLY A 234 -24.71 17.75 -27.80
C GLY A 234 -24.60 19.28 -27.67
N ASN A 235 -25.51 19.91 -26.93
CA ASN A 235 -25.48 21.39 -26.72
C ASN A 235 -24.50 21.80 -25.60
N LEU A 236 -23.99 20.89 -24.82
CA LEU A 236 -23.06 21.22 -23.72
C LEU A 236 -21.77 21.85 -24.27
N PRO A 237 -21.29 22.96 -23.67
CA PRO A 237 -19.96 23.49 -23.95
C PRO A 237 -18.87 22.47 -23.67
N ALA A 238 -17.80 22.44 -24.48
CA ALA A 238 -16.74 21.45 -24.38
C ALA A 238 -16.16 21.30 -22.94
N ARG A 239 -15.83 22.43 -22.31
CA ARG A 239 -15.23 22.45 -20.96
C ARG A 239 -16.19 21.94 -19.89
N LEU A 240 -17.49 22.25 -20.01
CA LEU A 240 -18.52 21.71 -19.12
C LEU A 240 -18.74 20.22 -19.33
N ALA A 241 -18.76 19.77 -20.60
CA ALA A 241 -18.91 18.37 -20.95
C ALA A 241 -17.73 17.52 -20.40
N VAL A 242 -16.48 18.02 -20.48
CA VAL A 242 -15.30 17.39 -19.87
C VAL A 242 -15.48 17.28 -18.36
N PHE A 243 -15.83 18.38 -17.68
CA PHE A 243 -16.03 18.38 -16.23
C PHE A 243 -17.12 17.39 -15.80
N ALA A 244 -18.27 17.44 -16.42
CA ALA A 244 -19.40 16.55 -16.14
C ALA A 244 -19.05 15.07 -16.42
N SER A 245 -18.36 14.79 -17.54
CA SER A 245 -17.93 13.43 -17.89
C SER A 245 -17.00 12.86 -16.85
N VAL A 246 -15.99 13.59 -16.39
CA VAL A 246 -15.05 13.13 -15.36
C VAL A 246 -15.78 12.87 -14.04
N ARG A 247 -16.68 13.77 -13.62
CA ARG A 247 -17.46 13.58 -12.38
C ARG A 247 -18.39 12.37 -12.44
N ILE A 248 -19.15 12.25 -13.52
CA ILE A 248 -20.14 11.19 -13.71
C ILE A 248 -19.46 9.83 -13.90
N ALA A 249 -18.28 9.80 -14.53
CA ALA A 249 -17.51 8.58 -14.73
C ALA A 249 -17.22 7.83 -13.42
N HIS A 250 -17.03 8.53 -12.29
CA HIS A 250 -16.82 7.90 -10.99
C HIS A 250 -17.96 6.98 -10.56
N LEU A 251 -19.19 7.31 -10.94
CA LEU A 251 -20.39 6.60 -10.51
C LEU A 251 -20.94 5.71 -11.63
N ARG A 252 -21.04 6.26 -12.83
CA ARG A 252 -21.75 5.68 -13.97
C ARG A 252 -20.95 5.89 -15.26
N PRO A 253 -19.94 5.06 -15.54
CA PRO A 253 -19.07 5.23 -16.71
C PRO A 253 -19.83 5.16 -18.05
N ALA A 254 -20.94 4.41 -18.12
CA ALA A 254 -21.78 4.38 -19.32
C ALA A 254 -22.47 5.73 -19.61
N ASP A 255 -22.93 6.41 -18.59
CA ASP A 255 -23.56 7.73 -18.75
C ASP A 255 -22.50 8.79 -19.11
N ALA A 256 -21.30 8.72 -18.50
CA ALA A 256 -20.18 9.56 -18.89
C ALA A 256 -19.77 9.34 -20.36
N ALA A 257 -19.80 8.10 -20.83
CA ALA A 257 -19.50 7.77 -22.22
C ALA A 257 -20.52 8.39 -23.20
N ARG A 258 -21.81 8.50 -22.82
CA ARG A 258 -22.84 9.19 -23.62
C ARG A 258 -22.53 10.69 -23.75
N ILE A 259 -22.16 11.36 -22.65
CA ILE A 259 -21.74 12.78 -22.68
C ILE A 259 -20.48 12.93 -23.53
N ALA A 260 -19.50 12.04 -23.35
CA ALA A 260 -18.25 12.10 -24.10
C ALA A 260 -18.49 12.01 -25.60
N GLN A 261 -19.29 11.06 -26.07
CA GLN A 261 -19.64 10.91 -27.48
C GLN A 261 -20.39 12.12 -28.04
N ALA A 262 -21.35 12.66 -27.28
CA ALA A 262 -22.20 13.74 -27.76
C ALA A 262 -21.53 15.11 -27.75
N ALA A 263 -20.65 15.40 -26.80
CA ALA A 263 -20.16 16.77 -26.57
C ALA A 263 -18.63 16.88 -26.40
N VAL A 264 -17.92 15.83 -25.94
CA VAL A 264 -16.46 15.87 -25.79
C VAL A 264 -15.77 15.55 -27.12
N ASP A 265 -16.15 14.47 -27.78
CA ASP A 265 -15.52 14.01 -29.03
C ASP A 265 -15.57 15.07 -30.13
N PRO A 266 -16.71 15.75 -30.38
CA PRO A 266 -16.78 16.76 -31.46
C PRO A 266 -16.15 18.10 -31.09
N LYS A 267 -16.01 18.46 -29.82
CA LYS A 267 -15.73 19.84 -29.38
C LYS A 267 -14.43 20.00 -28.59
N ALA A 268 -13.94 18.96 -27.90
CA ALA A 268 -12.75 19.05 -27.08
C ALA A 268 -11.48 18.73 -27.90
N ASN A 269 -10.34 19.28 -27.48
CA ASN A 269 -9.05 18.92 -28.06
C ASN A 269 -8.64 17.47 -27.69
N ALA A 270 -7.61 16.96 -28.35
CA ALA A 270 -7.15 15.58 -28.19
C ALA A 270 -6.78 15.22 -26.74
N PHE A 271 -6.17 16.17 -25.99
CA PHE A 271 -5.80 15.97 -24.59
C PHE A 271 -7.04 15.71 -23.71
N TRP A 272 -8.05 16.57 -23.76
CA TRP A 272 -9.25 16.44 -22.94
C TRP A 272 -10.10 15.22 -23.34
N ARG A 273 -10.16 14.88 -24.63
CA ARG A 273 -10.78 13.63 -25.09
C ARG A 273 -10.06 12.41 -24.49
N SER A 274 -8.74 12.37 -24.59
CA SER A 274 -7.92 11.29 -24.04
C SER A 274 -8.11 11.14 -22.53
N LEU A 275 -8.13 12.24 -21.77
CA LEU A 275 -8.38 12.26 -20.34
C LEU A 275 -9.76 11.68 -19.98
N VAL A 276 -10.83 12.15 -20.66
CA VAL A 276 -12.20 11.70 -20.37
C VAL A 276 -12.35 10.20 -20.67
N TRP A 277 -11.90 9.73 -21.83
CA TRP A 277 -12.01 8.33 -22.19
C TRP A 277 -11.13 7.41 -21.31
N SER A 278 -9.94 7.85 -20.94
CA SER A 278 -9.10 7.13 -19.99
C SER A 278 -9.76 7.03 -18.62
N ARG A 279 -10.41 8.09 -18.14
CA ARG A 279 -11.14 8.07 -16.87
C ARG A 279 -12.35 7.15 -16.91
N ILE A 280 -13.12 7.19 -18.02
CA ILE A 280 -14.25 6.28 -18.23
C ILE A 280 -13.76 4.82 -18.24
N GLY A 281 -12.70 4.54 -19.01
CA GLY A 281 -12.08 3.22 -19.08
C GLY A 281 -11.59 2.72 -17.73
N PHE A 282 -10.90 3.58 -16.97
CA PHE A 282 -10.42 3.28 -15.62
C PHE A 282 -11.56 2.83 -14.69
N THR A 283 -12.61 3.65 -14.58
CA THR A 283 -13.73 3.32 -13.71
C THR A 283 -14.46 2.07 -14.19
N ALA A 284 -14.63 1.93 -15.50
CA ALA A 284 -15.23 0.74 -16.08
C ALA A 284 -14.45 -0.54 -15.75
N THR A 285 -13.10 -0.48 -15.80
CA THR A 285 -12.25 -1.63 -15.43
C THR A 285 -12.39 -1.96 -13.96
N THR A 286 -12.37 -0.97 -13.07
CA THR A 286 -12.54 -1.20 -11.63
C THR A 286 -13.95 -1.66 -11.24
N GLN A 287 -14.95 -1.37 -12.07
CA GLN A 287 -16.31 -1.88 -11.94
C GLN A 287 -16.54 -3.16 -12.73
N LEU A 288 -15.49 -3.72 -13.32
CA LEU A 288 -15.52 -4.95 -14.13
C LEU A 288 -16.49 -4.89 -15.33
N ASN A 289 -16.69 -3.66 -15.86
CA ASN A 289 -17.56 -3.44 -17.01
C ASN A 289 -16.93 -4.01 -18.31
N PRO A 290 -17.66 -4.79 -19.08
CA PRO A 290 -17.14 -5.43 -20.30
C PRO A 290 -16.76 -4.45 -21.43
N LYS A 291 -17.18 -3.19 -21.37
CA LYS A 291 -16.85 -2.17 -22.36
C LYS A 291 -15.56 -1.41 -22.04
N ALA A 292 -14.85 -1.76 -20.94
CA ALA A 292 -13.72 -1.00 -20.43
C ALA A 292 -12.61 -0.83 -21.47
N SER A 293 -12.16 -1.92 -22.10
CA SER A 293 -11.10 -1.88 -23.12
C SER A 293 -11.48 -1.05 -24.35
N SER A 294 -12.74 -1.19 -24.82
CA SER A 294 -13.26 -0.43 -25.95
C SER A 294 -13.35 1.08 -25.66
N TRP A 295 -13.62 1.46 -24.41
CA TRP A 295 -13.59 2.85 -24.00
C TRP A 295 -12.17 3.40 -23.86
N TYR A 296 -11.23 2.60 -23.36
CA TYR A 296 -9.82 2.96 -23.37
C TYR A 296 -9.27 3.15 -24.79
N ALA A 297 -9.70 2.35 -25.75
CA ALA A 297 -9.27 2.48 -27.13
C ALA A 297 -9.60 3.86 -27.74
N LYS A 298 -10.67 4.52 -27.24
CA LYS A 298 -11.03 5.91 -27.66
C LYS A 298 -10.14 6.98 -27.06
N ALA A 299 -9.37 6.68 -26.02
CA ALA A 299 -8.52 7.66 -25.35
C ALA A 299 -7.35 8.13 -26.24
N GLY A 300 -6.83 7.28 -27.13
CA GLY A 300 -5.65 7.61 -27.93
C GLY A 300 -4.38 7.81 -27.07
N SER A 301 -3.36 8.45 -27.61
CA SER A 301 -2.04 8.62 -26.97
C SER A 301 -1.77 10.06 -26.47
N ALA A 302 -2.70 10.98 -26.59
CA ALA A 302 -2.45 12.39 -26.30
C ALA A 302 -2.05 12.67 -24.84
N LEU A 303 -2.52 11.87 -23.87
CA LEU A 303 -2.10 12.01 -22.48
C LEU A 303 -0.62 11.68 -22.23
N GLN A 304 -0.07 10.74 -23.01
CA GLN A 304 1.33 10.32 -22.86
C GLN A 304 2.31 11.37 -23.40
N GLN A 305 1.83 12.24 -24.28
CA GLN A 305 2.61 13.29 -24.94
C GLN A 305 2.53 14.64 -24.21
N SER A 306 1.71 14.76 -23.17
CA SER A 306 1.52 16.01 -22.47
C SER A 306 2.44 16.14 -21.25
N PRO A 307 3.25 17.21 -21.17
CA PRO A 307 4.03 17.53 -19.99
C PRO A 307 3.16 17.94 -18.78
N LEU A 308 1.93 18.40 -19.03
CA LEU A 308 0.94 18.74 -18.01
C LEU A 308 0.11 17.50 -17.67
N ALA A 309 0.73 16.58 -16.95
CA ALA A 309 0.00 15.43 -16.46
C ALA A 309 -1.02 15.86 -15.38
N VAL A 310 -2.23 16.12 -15.81
CA VAL A 310 -3.43 16.28 -14.94
C VAL A 310 -3.83 14.94 -14.33
N VAL A 311 -3.14 13.87 -14.71
CA VAL A 311 -3.54 12.49 -14.41
C VAL A 311 -2.30 11.66 -14.10
N ASP A 312 -2.43 10.72 -13.20
CA ASP A 312 -1.46 9.63 -13.07
C ASP A 312 -1.56 8.71 -14.30
N ALA A 313 -0.74 9.03 -15.32
CA ALA A 313 -0.70 8.29 -16.56
C ALA A 313 -0.23 6.84 -16.37
N GLN A 314 0.61 6.59 -15.35
CA GLN A 314 1.08 5.25 -15.02
C GLN A 314 -0.07 4.40 -14.50
N GLN A 315 -0.88 4.94 -13.58
CA GLN A 315 -2.06 4.23 -13.09
C GLN A 315 -3.06 3.95 -14.21
N LEU A 316 -3.30 4.92 -15.11
CA LEU A 316 -4.23 4.71 -16.22
C LEU A 316 -3.72 3.64 -17.20
N ALA A 317 -2.42 3.63 -17.54
CA ALA A 317 -1.82 2.62 -18.40
C ALA A 317 -1.90 1.22 -17.75
N ALA A 318 -1.60 1.12 -16.46
CA ALA A 318 -1.71 -0.12 -15.71
C ALA A 318 -3.15 -0.69 -15.69
N TRP A 319 -4.16 0.16 -15.55
CA TRP A 319 -5.55 -0.28 -15.59
C TRP A 319 -6.07 -0.56 -16.99
N HIS A 320 -5.55 0.10 -18.02
CA HIS A 320 -5.80 -0.25 -19.40
C HIS A 320 -5.25 -1.66 -19.73
N ALA A 321 -4.01 -1.93 -19.30
CA ALA A 321 -3.43 -3.26 -19.43
C ALA A 321 -4.27 -4.33 -18.73
N ARG A 322 -4.79 -4.07 -17.53
CA ARG A 322 -5.70 -4.98 -16.81
C ARG A 322 -7.01 -5.24 -17.56
N ALA A 323 -7.58 -4.22 -18.19
CA ALA A 323 -8.76 -4.40 -19.03
C ALA A 323 -8.47 -5.36 -20.20
N LEU A 324 -7.31 -5.21 -20.84
CA LEU A 324 -6.89 -6.05 -21.97
C LEU A 324 -6.53 -7.48 -21.53
N ILE A 325 -5.91 -7.66 -20.36
CA ILE A 325 -5.67 -8.99 -19.76
C ILE A 325 -7.00 -9.71 -19.56
N ARG A 326 -8.00 -9.00 -19.00
CA ARG A 326 -9.34 -9.56 -18.78
C ARG A 326 -10.02 -9.98 -20.07
N ASP A 327 -9.84 -9.24 -21.16
CA ASP A 327 -10.44 -9.51 -22.45
C ASP A 327 -9.62 -10.52 -23.29
N GLY A 328 -8.43 -10.94 -22.83
CA GLY A 328 -7.50 -11.77 -23.58
C GLY A 328 -6.95 -11.11 -24.85
N SER A 329 -6.91 -9.76 -24.86
CA SER A 329 -6.45 -8.98 -26.02
C SER A 329 -4.93 -8.81 -26.01
N TRP A 330 -4.20 -9.85 -26.38
CA TRP A 330 -2.74 -9.92 -26.29
C TRP A 330 -2.01 -8.87 -27.15
N TYR A 331 -2.50 -8.63 -28.36
CA TYR A 331 -1.92 -7.60 -29.23
C TYR A 331 -2.09 -6.19 -28.66
N GLY A 332 -3.30 -5.89 -28.16
CA GLY A 332 -3.57 -4.62 -27.48
C GLY A 332 -2.71 -4.45 -26.22
N LEU A 333 -2.57 -5.52 -25.45
CA LEU A 333 -1.76 -5.53 -24.23
C LEU A 333 -0.28 -5.22 -24.53
N SER A 334 0.31 -5.87 -25.56
CA SER A 334 1.68 -5.57 -25.98
C SER A 334 1.86 -4.08 -26.26
N LYS A 335 0.99 -3.48 -27.07
CA LYS A 335 1.07 -2.05 -27.41
C LYS A 335 0.98 -1.13 -26.18
N VAL A 336 0.09 -1.45 -25.24
CA VAL A 336 -0.06 -0.65 -24.02
C VAL A 336 1.18 -0.76 -23.13
N ILE A 337 1.74 -1.98 -22.97
CA ILE A 337 2.95 -2.17 -22.17
C ILE A 337 4.15 -1.49 -22.87
N ASP A 338 4.27 -1.58 -24.19
CA ASP A 338 5.35 -0.91 -24.93
C ASP A 338 5.34 0.61 -24.75
N ALA A 339 4.15 1.20 -24.58
CA ALA A 339 3.97 2.63 -24.35
C ALA A 339 4.15 3.05 -22.88
N MET A 340 4.29 2.12 -21.94
CA MET A 340 4.51 2.44 -20.52
C MET A 340 5.89 3.06 -20.29
N PRO A 341 6.06 3.92 -19.27
CA PRO A 341 7.38 4.39 -18.84
C PRO A 341 8.31 3.21 -18.50
N ALA A 342 9.59 3.39 -18.72
CA ALA A 342 10.60 2.33 -18.54
C ALA A 342 10.62 1.74 -17.11
N GLU A 343 10.36 2.57 -16.09
CA GLU A 343 10.29 2.14 -14.70
C GLU A 343 9.11 1.20 -14.47
N LEU A 344 7.94 1.56 -14.97
CA LEU A 344 6.74 0.73 -14.86
C LEU A 344 6.90 -0.60 -15.59
N LYS A 345 7.47 -0.58 -16.80
CA LYS A 345 7.72 -1.82 -17.57
C LYS A 345 8.62 -2.83 -16.85
N ARG A 346 9.54 -2.36 -16.01
CA ARG A 346 10.46 -3.21 -15.22
C ARG A 346 9.82 -3.88 -14.02
N GLU A 347 8.60 -3.48 -13.64
CA GLU A 347 7.88 -4.19 -12.59
C GLU A 347 7.57 -5.63 -13.05
N GLU A 348 7.69 -6.60 -12.14
CA GLU A 348 7.49 -8.03 -12.45
C GLU A 348 6.15 -8.32 -13.12
N VAL A 349 5.10 -7.63 -12.70
CA VAL A 349 3.76 -7.76 -13.28
C VAL A 349 3.76 -7.46 -14.77
N TRP A 350 4.35 -6.34 -15.19
CA TRP A 350 4.35 -5.95 -16.60
C TRP A 350 5.38 -6.73 -17.41
N THR A 351 6.50 -7.13 -16.80
CA THR A 351 7.47 -8.05 -17.42
C THR A 351 6.82 -9.41 -17.74
N TYR A 352 6.07 -10.00 -16.78
CA TYR A 352 5.38 -11.28 -17.01
C TYR A 352 4.32 -11.17 -18.11
N TRP A 353 3.42 -10.18 -18.00
CA TRP A 353 2.33 -10.02 -18.97
C TRP A 353 2.83 -9.60 -20.36
N CYS A 354 3.94 -8.89 -20.46
CA CYS A 354 4.65 -8.65 -21.70
C CYS A 354 5.12 -9.97 -22.32
N GLY A 355 5.79 -10.83 -21.55
CA GLY A 355 6.20 -12.14 -21.98
C GLY A 355 5.03 -12.99 -22.52
N ARG A 356 3.87 -12.99 -21.80
CA ARG A 356 2.65 -13.67 -22.26
C ARG A 356 2.11 -13.10 -23.58
N ALA A 357 2.11 -11.77 -23.73
CA ALA A 357 1.67 -11.12 -24.95
C ALA A 357 2.62 -11.40 -26.14
N LEU A 358 3.92 -11.43 -25.90
CA LEU A 358 4.93 -11.79 -26.91
C LEU A 358 4.79 -13.26 -27.34
N ALA A 359 4.65 -14.19 -26.39
CA ALA A 359 4.46 -15.61 -26.64
C ALA A 359 3.21 -15.87 -27.51
N SER A 360 2.10 -15.20 -27.19
CA SER A 360 0.84 -15.34 -27.97
C SER A 360 0.96 -14.84 -29.41
N ARG A 361 1.95 -13.99 -29.70
CA ARG A 361 2.27 -13.47 -31.04
C ARG A 361 3.34 -14.29 -31.78
N GLY A 362 3.80 -15.39 -31.17
CA GLY A 362 4.85 -16.23 -31.73
C GLY A 362 6.28 -15.72 -31.54
N LEU A 363 6.47 -14.61 -30.80
CA LEU A 363 7.78 -14.01 -30.51
C LEU A 363 8.42 -14.74 -29.29
N LYS A 364 8.75 -16.02 -29.49
CA LYS A 364 9.15 -16.93 -28.42
C LYS A 364 10.45 -16.51 -27.73
N THR A 365 11.46 -16.06 -28.48
CA THR A 365 12.76 -15.64 -27.91
C THR A 365 12.62 -14.45 -26.99
N ASP A 366 11.84 -13.43 -27.38
CA ASP A 366 11.62 -12.24 -26.58
C ASP A 366 10.80 -12.58 -25.33
N ALA A 367 9.81 -13.45 -25.46
CA ALA A 367 9.01 -13.95 -24.33
C ALA A 367 9.90 -14.71 -23.33
N GLN A 368 10.79 -15.60 -23.79
CA GLN A 368 11.74 -16.32 -22.94
C GLN A 368 12.70 -15.37 -22.21
N THR A 369 13.15 -14.32 -22.88
CA THR A 369 14.00 -13.28 -22.28
C THR A 369 13.26 -12.58 -21.15
N ALA A 370 12.00 -12.15 -21.36
CA ALA A 370 11.18 -11.53 -20.35
C ALA A 370 10.98 -12.46 -19.13
N PHE A 371 10.57 -13.71 -19.34
CA PHE A 371 10.38 -14.67 -18.25
C PHE A 371 11.67 -14.99 -17.50
N THR A 372 12.81 -15.17 -18.21
CA THR A 372 14.10 -15.47 -17.58
C THR A 372 14.56 -14.37 -16.63
N SER A 373 14.23 -13.11 -16.94
CA SER A 373 14.63 -11.96 -16.12
C SER A 373 14.01 -11.97 -14.71
N ILE A 374 12.89 -12.65 -14.51
CA ILE A 374 12.16 -12.69 -13.23
C ILE A 374 11.98 -14.10 -12.64
N ALA A 375 12.20 -15.17 -13.40
CA ALA A 375 11.91 -16.55 -13.01
C ALA A 375 12.72 -17.05 -11.78
N HIS A 376 13.80 -16.37 -11.42
CA HIS A 376 14.61 -16.69 -10.24
C HIS A 376 13.99 -16.20 -8.92
N ARG A 377 12.92 -15.39 -8.97
CA ARG A 377 12.30 -14.79 -7.81
C ARG A 377 11.26 -15.72 -7.19
N THR A 378 11.13 -15.66 -5.86
CA THR A 378 10.14 -16.46 -5.10
C THR A 378 8.75 -15.81 -5.10
N THR A 379 8.57 -14.73 -5.82
CA THR A 379 7.33 -13.95 -5.95
C THR A 379 6.30 -14.64 -6.82
N PHE A 380 5.08 -14.13 -6.81
CA PHE A 380 3.97 -14.62 -7.65
C PHE A 380 4.33 -14.69 -9.13
N TYR A 381 4.84 -13.60 -9.70
CA TYR A 381 5.20 -13.56 -11.11
C TYR A 381 6.51 -14.27 -11.43
N GLY A 382 7.44 -14.32 -10.48
CA GLY A 382 8.64 -15.12 -10.61
C GLY A 382 8.32 -16.61 -10.77
N LYS A 383 7.38 -17.12 -9.96
CA LYS A 383 6.90 -18.52 -10.07
C LYS A 383 6.18 -18.81 -11.38
N LEU A 384 5.28 -17.93 -11.80
CA LEU A 384 4.60 -18.07 -13.08
C LEU A 384 5.59 -18.04 -14.27
N ALA A 385 6.60 -17.16 -14.21
CA ALA A 385 7.63 -17.11 -15.25
C ALA A 385 8.49 -18.39 -15.29
N ALA A 386 8.78 -18.99 -14.12
CA ALA A 386 9.45 -20.28 -14.07
C ALA A 386 8.59 -21.40 -14.71
N ASP A 387 7.27 -21.37 -14.48
CA ASP A 387 6.33 -22.28 -15.14
C ASP A 387 6.34 -22.15 -16.67
N GLU A 388 6.32 -20.93 -17.20
CA GLU A 388 6.36 -20.67 -18.64
C GLU A 388 7.65 -21.18 -19.30
N LEU A 389 8.75 -21.20 -18.52
CA LEU A 389 10.06 -21.72 -18.96
C LEU A 389 10.20 -23.23 -18.74
N GLY A 390 9.25 -23.89 -18.09
CA GLY A 390 9.38 -25.30 -17.68
C GLY A 390 10.50 -25.55 -16.67
N ARG A 391 10.90 -24.54 -15.90
CA ARG A 391 11.95 -24.62 -14.90
C ARG A 391 11.40 -25.01 -13.54
N SER A 392 12.22 -25.71 -12.73
CA SER A 392 11.94 -25.90 -11.30
C SER A 392 12.12 -24.60 -10.53
N TYR A 393 11.36 -24.42 -9.46
CA TYR A 393 11.51 -23.27 -8.56
C TYR A 393 12.74 -23.48 -7.68
N GLY A 394 13.80 -22.74 -7.96
CA GLY A 394 15.02 -22.84 -7.16
C GLY A 394 14.91 -21.96 -5.90
N PHE A 395 14.99 -22.57 -4.72
CA PHE A 395 15.39 -21.84 -3.51
C PHE A 395 16.91 -21.73 -3.41
N SER A 396 17.61 -21.99 -4.49
CA SER A 396 18.99 -22.40 -4.51
C SER A 396 19.96 -21.27 -4.83
N ASN A 397 20.05 -20.28 -3.94
CA ASN A 397 21.29 -19.56 -3.79
C ASN A 397 21.58 -19.37 -2.29
N PRO A 398 21.99 -20.44 -1.58
CA PRO A 398 22.46 -20.29 -0.21
C PRO A 398 23.65 -19.32 -0.22
N PRO A 399 23.86 -18.55 0.86
CA PRO A 399 25.03 -17.70 0.98
C PRO A 399 26.30 -18.55 0.89
N LYS A 400 27.37 -17.99 0.34
CA LYS A 400 28.68 -18.65 0.29
C LYS A 400 29.17 -19.08 1.68
N ALA A 401 28.81 -18.32 2.71
CA ALA A 401 29.03 -18.65 4.10
C ALA A 401 27.88 -18.13 4.97
N MET A 402 27.43 -18.95 5.92
CA MET A 402 26.47 -18.48 6.94
C MET A 402 27.18 -17.51 7.89
N PRO A 403 26.44 -16.54 8.47
CA PRO A 403 26.99 -15.61 9.45
C PRO A 403 27.58 -16.36 10.64
N ARG A 404 28.79 -15.96 11.06
CA ARG A 404 29.44 -16.51 12.27
C ARG A 404 28.75 -15.95 13.52
N GLN A 405 28.84 -16.65 14.64
CA GLN A 405 28.19 -16.23 15.89
C GLN A 405 28.62 -14.81 16.32
N VAL A 406 29.91 -14.46 16.16
CA VAL A 406 30.40 -13.13 16.49
C VAL A 406 29.74 -12.00 15.65
N GLU A 407 29.38 -12.28 14.40
CA GLU A 407 28.66 -11.35 13.51
C GLU A 407 27.19 -11.19 13.91
N ILE A 408 26.64 -12.24 14.52
CA ILE A 408 25.27 -12.23 15.07
C ILE A 408 25.25 -11.47 16.39
N ASP A 409 26.19 -11.76 17.29
CA ASP A 409 26.23 -11.22 18.66
C ASP A 409 26.48 -9.72 18.68
N LYS A 410 27.17 -9.15 17.67
CA LYS A 410 27.37 -7.69 17.59
C LYS A 410 26.07 -6.89 17.60
N TRP A 411 24.96 -7.50 17.15
CA TRP A 411 23.66 -6.84 17.12
C TRP A 411 23.03 -6.63 18.50
N ALA A 412 23.47 -7.42 19.50
CA ALA A 412 23.05 -7.23 20.89
C ALA A 412 23.50 -5.87 21.46
N GLY A 413 24.64 -5.34 21.01
CA GLY A 413 25.17 -4.04 21.42
C GLY A 413 24.65 -2.83 20.61
N ASN A 414 23.85 -3.07 19.59
CA ASN A 414 23.30 -1.96 18.78
C ASN A 414 22.13 -1.28 19.51
N THR A 415 22.26 0.01 19.81
CA THR A 415 21.28 0.78 20.61
C THR A 415 19.89 0.82 19.99
N ALA A 416 19.78 0.96 18.67
CA ALA A 416 18.48 0.95 17.97
C ALA A 416 17.82 -0.46 18.06
N ILE A 417 18.61 -1.53 18.00
CA ILE A 417 18.10 -2.91 18.18
C ILE A 417 17.66 -3.15 19.63
N GLN A 418 18.40 -2.63 20.62
CA GLN A 418 18.00 -2.71 22.03
C GLN A 418 16.67 -1.98 22.25
N ARG A 419 16.53 -0.72 21.81
CA ARG A 419 15.28 0.01 21.87
C ARG A 419 14.13 -0.71 21.17
N ALA A 420 14.38 -1.27 19.98
CA ALA A 420 13.38 -2.03 19.26
C ALA A 420 12.87 -3.25 20.06
N ARG A 421 13.78 -3.98 20.74
CA ARG A 421 13.42 -5.14 21.57
C ARG A 421 12.54 -4.74 22.75
N SER A 422 12.88 -3.67 23.46
CA SER A 422 12.08 -3.18 24.58
C SER A 422 10.70 -2.72 24.12
N LEU A 423 10.62 -2.03 22.98
CA LEU A 423 9.35 -1.66 22.38
C LEU A 423 8.50 -2.87 21.97
N TYR A 424 9.12 -3.95 21.42
CA TYR A 424 8.38 -5.17 21.09
C TYR A 424 7.88 -5.92 22.33
N ARG A 425 8.65 -5.92 23.43
CA ARG A 425 8.22 -6.48 24.71
C ARG A 425 6.94 -5.86 25.22
N MET A 426 6.77 -4.54 25.00
CA MET A 426 5.57 -3.77 25.29
C MET A 426 4.49 -3.80 24.19
N SER A 427 4.66 -4.63 23.15
CA SER A 427 3.77 -4.68 21.98
C SER A 427 3.67 -3.37 21.18
N LEU A 428 4.61 -2.44 21.35
CA LEU A 428 4.72 -1.19 20.58
C LEU A 428 5.41 -1.47 19.23
N TYR A 429 4.75 -2.29 18.41
CA TYR A 429 5.33 -2.81 17.17
C TYR A 429 5.68 -1.71 16.17
N ARG A 430 4.90 -0.65 16.09
CA ARG A 430 5.14 0.44 15.14
C ARG A 430 6.45 1.16 15.43
N GLU A 431 6.68 1.52 16.68
CA GLU A 431 7.88 2.18 17.16
C GLU A 431 9.09 1.24 17.07
N GLY A 432 8.95 -0.01 17.53
CA GLY A 432 9.99 -1.03 17.42
C GLY A 432 10.40 -1.33 15.96
N HIS A 433 9.44 -1.32 15.02
CA HIS A 433 9.76 -1.49 13.60
C HIS A 433 10.59 -0.33 13.05
N ARG A 434 10.37 0.88 13.51
CA ARG A 434 11.13 2.07 13.09
C ARG A 434 12.58 2.01 13.58
N GLU A 435 12.79 1.67 14.84
CA GLU A 435 14.14 1.49 15.40
C GLU A 435 14.89 0.35 14.69
N TRP A 436 14.25 -0.81 14.53
CA TRP A 436 14.87 -1.93 13.82
C TRP A 436 15.22 -1.59 12.38
N ASN A 437 14.30 -0.95 11.68
CA ASN A 437 14.54 -0.54 10.30
C ASN A 437 15.63 0.55 10.21
N TRP A 438 15.75 1.40 11.24
CA TRP A 438 16.83 2.37 11.33
C TRP A 438 18.20 1.70 11.40
N ALA A 439 18.31 0.66 12.21
CA ALA A 439 19.53 -0.16 12.29
C ALA A 439 19.84 -0.91 10.96
N MET A 440 18.82 -1.15 10.14
CA MET A 440 18.97 -1.83 8.84
C MET A 440 19.41 -0.91 7.70
N ARG A 441 19.68 0.37 7.96
CA ARG A 441 20.15 1.29 6.90
C ARG A 441 21.59 0.96 6.51
N GLY A 442 21.81 0.88 5.21
CA GLY A 442 23.18 0.71 4.67
C GLY A 442 23.85 -0.64 4.99
N ILE A 443 23.14 -1.58 5.65
CA ILE A 443 23.71 -2.91 5.93
C ILE A 443 23.86 -3.72 4.65
N THR A 444 24.92 -4.51 4.61
CA THR A 444 25.19 -5.45 3.53
C THR A 444 24.22 -6.64 3.54
N PRO A 445 24.08 -7.39 2.43
CA PRO A 445 23.35 -8.66 2.42
C PRO A 445 23.80 -9.65 3.50
N GLN A 446 25.11 -9.76 3.75
CA GLN A 446 25.65 -10.64 4.79
C GLN A 446 25.25 -10.18 6.20
N GLU A 447 25.33 -8.88 6.48
CA GLU A 447 24.88 -8.31 7.75
C GLU A 447 23.38 -8.48 7.96
N SER A 448 22.58 -8.42 6.89
CA SER A 448 21.14 -8.67 6.99
C SER A 448 20.84 -10.13 7.38
N LEU A 449 21.61 -11.10 6.90
CA LEU A 449 21.49 -12.49 7.31
C LEU A 449 21.91 -12.70 8.79
N ALA A 450 22.95 -11.98 9.25
CA ALA A 450 23.37 -12.00 10.64
C ALA A 450 22.30 -11.40 11.57
N LEU A 451 21.74 -10.24 11.21
CA LEU A 451 20.67 -9.61 11.97
C LEU A 451 19.38 -10.46 11.95
N ALA A 452 19.08 -11.14 10.84
CA ALA A 452 17.97 -12.09 10.78
C ALA A 452 18.20 -13.31 11.68
N ALA A 453 19.44 -13.80 11.77
CA ALA A 453 19.80 -14.87 12.72
C ALA A 453 19.67 -14.39 14.17
N TYR A 454 20.08 -13.15 14.47
CA TYR A 454 19.87 -12.54 15.78
C TYR A 454 18.38 -12.41 16.12
N ALA A 455 17.56 -12.01 15.16
CA ALA A 455 16.11 -11.95 15.33
C ALA A 455 15.52 -13.35 15.65
N ARG A 456 16.07 -14.43 15.05
CA ARG A 456 15.70 -15.81 15.39
C ARG A 456 16.06 -16.15 16.82
N GLN A 457 17.29 -15.87 17.26
CA GLN A 457 17.76 -16.15 18.63
C GLN A 457 16.95 -15.39 19.68
N THR A 458 16.51 -14.17 19.35
CA THR A 458 15.66 -13.32 20.20
C THR A 458 14.17 -13.52 20.00
N ARG A 459 13.77 -14.54 19.23
CA ARG A 459 12.38 -14.96 19.03
C ARG A 459 11.50 -13.95 18.28
N LEU A 460 12.09 -13.00 17.57
CA LEU A 460 11.40 -11.99 16.77
C LEU A 460 11.18 -12.48 15.31
N ILE A 461 10.33 -13.50 15.14
CA ILE A 461 10.13 -14.18 13.85
C ILE A 461 9.75 -13.20 12.75
N HIS A 462 8.86 -12.26 13.02
CA HIS A 462 8.47 -11.22 12.06
C HIS A 462 9.66 -10.37 11.60
N ARG A 463 10.62 -10.12 12.50
CA ARG A 463 11.84 -9.38 12.16
C ARG A 463 12.84 -10.26 11.39
N MET A 464 12.95 -11.52 11.74
CA MET A 464 13.75 -12.48 10.98
C MET A 464 13.31 -12.51 9.51
N ILE A 465 12.00 -12.68 9.26
CA ILE A 465 11.44 -12.70 7.91
C ILE A 465 11.75 -11.38 7.17
N ASN A 466 11.44 -10.24 7.78
CA ASN A 466 11.59 -8.93 7.12
C ASN A 466 13.05 -8.58 6.85
N THR A 467 13.92 -8.90 7.78
CA THR A 467 15.35 -8.60 7.69
C THR A 467 16.01 -9.49 6.63
N SER A 468 15.68 -10.77 6.57
CA SER A 468 16.23 -11.69 5.57
C SER A 468 15.88 -11.30 4.12
N LEU A 469 14.81 -10.54 3.89
CA LEU A 469 14.47 -10.03 2.56
C LEU A 469 15.50 -9.02 2.02
N LYS A 470 16.27 -8.35 2.90
CA LYS A 470 17.32 -7.39 2.51
C LYS A 470 18.52 -8.08 1.84
N SER A 471 18.75 -9.38 2.05
CA SER A 471 19.81 -10.10 1.36
C SER A 471 19.57 -10.24 -0.15
N GLY A 472 18.37 -9.86 -0.64
CA GLY A 472 17.97 -9.98 -2.03
C GLY A 472 17.57 -11.41 -2.43
N ASP A 473 17.19 -11.60 -3.69
CA ASP A 473 16.76 -12.91 -4.19
C ASP A 473 17.94 -13.79 -4.64
N GLN A 474 19.12 -13.23 -4.70
CA GLN A 474 20.34 -13.96 -5.05
C GLN A 474 20.99 -14.67 -3.87
N THR A 475 20.56 -14.36 -2.63
CA THR A 475 21.07 -14.96 -1.41
C THR A 475 19.89 -15.24 -0.47
N VAL A 476 19.40 -16.47 -0.49
CA VAL A 476 18.21 -16.87 0.24
C VAL A 476 18.55 -17.93 1.28
N VAL A 477 18.36 -17.61 2.55
CA VAL A 477 18.29 -18.58 3.65
C VAL A 477 16.81 -18.88 3.88
N ILE A 478 16.38 -20.05 3.41
CA ILE A 478 14.96 -20.40 3.33
C ILE A 478 14.30 -20.45 4.70
N GLU A 479 15.01 -20.95 5.72
CA GLU A 479 14.53 -21.05 7.10
C GLU A 479 14.29 -19.67 7.73
N GLN A 480 15.02 -18.64 7.30
CA GLN A 480 14.81 -17.26 7.75
C GLN A 480 13.61 -16.60 7.04
N ARG A 481 13.39 -16.92 5.75
CA ARG A 481 12.29 -16.35 4.96
C ARG A 481 10.96 -17.05 5.14
N PHE A 482 10.99 -18.36 5.32
CA PHE A 482 9.82 -19.21 5.41
C PHE A 482 9.91 -20.13 6.64
N PRO A 483 9.97 -19.55 7.86
CA PRO A 483 9.94 -20.33 9.09
C PRO A 483 8.60 -21.05 9.25
N ARG A 484 8.63 -22.14 10.00
CA ARG A 484 7.45 -22.96 10.30
C ARG A 484 7.23 -23.09 11.81
N PRO A 485 6.97 -21.98 12.53
CA PRO A 485 6.67 -22.04 13.95
C PRO A 485 5.33 -22.75 14.17
N HIS A 486 5.15 -23.36 15.36
CA HIS A 486 3.94 -24.09 15.75
C HIS A 486 3.56 -25.25 14.81
N ALA A 487 4.55 -25.94 14.25
CA ALA A 487 4.33 -26.92 13.19
C ALA A 487 3.35 -28.04 13.60
N ALA A 488 3.45 -28.55 14.82
CA ALA A 488 2.53 -29.58 15.32
C ALA A 488 1.07 -29.06 15.40
N LEU A 489 0.87 -27.88 15.96
CA LEU A 489 -0.46 -27.31 16.14
C LEU A 489 -1.10 -26.93 14.79
N ILE A 490 -0.35 -26.24 13.91
CA ILE A 490 -0.84 -25.87 12.58
C ILE A 490 -1.20 -27.11 11.77
N ARG A 491 -0.42 -28.18 11.87
CA ARG A 491 -0.76 -29.46 11.23
C ARG A 491 -2.09 -30.02 11.75
N ILE A 492 -2.26 -30.10 13.08
CA ILE A 492 -3.48 -30.63 13.70
C ILE A 492 -4.71 -29.85 13.27
N VAL A 493 -4.68 -28.51 13.36
CA VAL A 493 -5.86 -27.69 12.97
C VAL A 493 -6.12 -27.72 11.47
N SER A 494 -5.07 -27.86 10.65
CA SER A 494 -5.22 -28.00 9.20
C SER A 494 -5.84 -29.33 8.81
N GLU A 495 -5.37 -30.43 9.38
CA GLU A 495 -5.92 -31.78 9.19
C GLU A 495 -7.38 -31.85 9.61
N ALA A 496 -7.73 -31.28 10.78
CA ALA A 496 -9.10 -31.22 11.29
C ALA A 496 -10.07 -30.50 10.30
N GLN A 497 -9.57 -29.53 9.53
CA GLN A 497 -10.33 -28.81 8.53
C GLN A 497 -10.12 -29.32 7.10
N SER A 498 -9.37 -30.40 6.90
CA SER A 498 -8.98 -30.91 5.57
C SER A 498 -8.40 -29.81 4.66
N LEU A 499 -7.52 -28.98 5.22
CA LEU A 499 -6.79 -27.92 4.51
C LEU A 499 -5.31 -28.27 4.41
N PRO A 500 -4.61 -27.91 3.32
CA PRO A 500 -3.16 -27.97 3.28
C PRO A 500 -2.54 -27.05 4.35
N SER A 501 -1.63 -27.56 5.17
CA SER A 501 -0.95 -26.72 6.18
C SER A 501 -0.14 -25.61 5.53
N ALA A 502 0.38 -25.85 4.35
CA ALA A 502 1.05 -24.86 3.51
C ALA A 502 0.19 -23.62 3.23
N TRP A 503 -1.12 -23.77 3.04
CA TRP A 503 -2.01 -22.64 2.83
C TRP A 503 -2.22 -21.84 4.10
N VAL A 504 -2.40 -22.52 5.23
CA VAL A 504 -2.52 -21.88 6.55
C VAL A 504 -1.25 -21.08 6.86
N TYR A 505 -0.06 -21.66 6.64
CA TYR A 505 1.22 -20.95 6.75
C TYR A 505 1.31 -19.73 5.82
N GLY A 506 0.91 -19.88 4.57
CA GLY A 506 0.92 -18.82 3.58
C GLY A 506 0.06 -17.63 4.00
N LEU A 507 -1.10 -17.90 4.58
CA LEU A 507 -2.03 -16.92 5.10
C LEU A 507 -1.48 -16.23 6.35
N ILE A 508 -1.06 -16.98 7.38
CA ILE A 508 -0.49 -16.42 8.62
C ILE A 508 0.73 -15.53 8.32
N ARG A 509 1.59 -15.97 7.40
CA ARG A 509 2.75 -15.17 6.98
C ARG A 509 2.34 -13.83 6.36
N GLN A 510 1.24 -13.77 5.64
CA GLN A 510 0.72 -12.53 5.05
C GLN A 510 -0.01 -11.67 6.09
N GLU A 511 -0.78 -12.26 6.98
CA GLU A 511 -1.62 -11.57 7.97
C GLU A 511 -0.79 -10.94 9.10
N SER A 512 -0.02 -11.75 9.81
CA SER A 512 0.64 -11.32 11.05
C SER A 512 2.16 -11.46 11.03
N ARG A 513 2.72 -12.18 10.04
CA ARG A 513 4.12 -12.64 10.08
C ARG A 513 4.46 -13.36 11.39
N PHE A 514 3.53 -14.14 11.87
CA PHE A 514 3.61 -14.90 13.10
C PHE A 514 3.69 -14.06 14.39
N ILE A 515 3.15 -12.85 14.43
CA ILE A 515 2.96 -12.09 15.66
C ILE A 515 1.63 -12.52 16.30
N PRO A 516 1.63 -13.17 17.49
CA PRO A 516 0.41 -13.77 18.04
C PRO A 516 -0.63 -12.73 18.48
N ALA A 517 -0.19 -11.66 19.12
CA ALA A 517 -1.07 -10.66 19.75
C ALA A 517 -1.27 -9.38 18.91
N VAL A 518 -0.98 -9.43 17.60
CA VAL A 518 -1.12 -8.24 16.76
C VAL A 518 -2.58 -7.90 16.50
N SER A 519 -2.87 -6.59 16.51
CA SER A 519 -4.17 -6.04 16.12
C SER A 519 -3.98 -5.07 14.96
N SER A 520 -4.85 -5.15 13.96
CA SER A 520 -4.87 -4.21 12.85
C SER A 520 -5.60 -2.90 13.21
N ALA A 521 -5.41 -1.85 12.41
CA ALA A 521 -6.12 -0.58 12.59
C ALA A 521 -7.66 -0.71 12.50
N VAL A 522 -8.16 -1.74 11.81
CA VAL A 522 -9.59 -2.03 11.66
C VAL A 522 -10.10 -3.07 12.69
N GLY A 523 -9.24 -3.52 13.61
CA GLY A 523 -9.60 -4.38 14.73
C GLY A 523 -9.48 -5.88 14.48
N ALA A 524 -8.90 -6.34 13.36
CA ALA A 524 -8.56 -7.76 13.16
C ALA A 524 -7.47 -8.19 14.15
N ARG A 525 -7.50 -9.43 14.67
CA ARG A 525 -6.65 -9.88 15.78
C ARG A 525 -6.04 -11.25 15.57
N GLY A 526 -4.86 -11.44 16.16
CA GLY A 526 -4.15 -12.71 16.27
C GLY A 526 -3.43 -13.13 15.00
N LEU A 527 -2.91 -14.37 15.00
CA LEU A 527 -2.08 -14.90 13.91
C LEU A 527 -2.77 -14.83 12.52
N MET A 528 -4.04 -15.21 12.49
CA MET A 528 -4.84 -15.26 11.26
C MET A 528 -5.68 -13.98 11.04
N GLN A 529 -5.50 -12.93 11.87
CA GLN A 529 -6.14 -11.62 11.73
C GLN A 529 -7.66 -11.70 11.53
N ILE A 530 -8.35 -12.40 12.43
CA ILE A 530 -9.81 -12.56 12.34
C ILE A 530 -10.50 -11.34 12.93
N MET A 531 -11.53 -10.86 12.24
CA MET A 531 -12.40 -9.80 12.74
C MET A 531 -13.25 -10.31 13.92
N PRO A 532 -13.42 -9.52 15.00
CA PRO A 532 -14.18 -9.95 16.18
C PRO A 532 -15.61 -10.42 15.87
N ALA A 533 -16.29 -9.77 14.92
CA ALA A 533 -17.63 -10.19 14.51
C ALA A 533 -17.62 -11.58 13.83
N THR A 534 -16.66 -11.82 12.94
CA THR A 534 -16.45 -13.11 12.27
C THR A 534 -16.12 -14.20 13.28
N ALA A 535 -15.23 -13.91 14.23
CA ALA A 535 -14.85 -14.86 15.27
C ALA A 535 -16.03 -15.25 16.17
N LYS A 536 -16.83 -14.26 16.60
CA LYS A 536 -18.05 -14.53 17.41
C LYS A 536 -19.08 -15.39 16.65
N TRP A 537 -19.19 -15.14 15.33
CA TRP A 537 -20.07 -15.94 14.47
C TRP A 537 -19.53 -17.37 14.33
N MET A 538 -18.22 -17.53 14.07
CA MET A 538 -17.57 -18.83 13.94
C MET A 538 -17.62 -19.63 15.24
N ALA A 539 -17.36 -19.00 16.41
CA ALA A 539 -17.44 -19.66 17.69
C ALA A 539 -18.82 -20.28 17.94
N ARG A 540 -19.90 -19.54 17.64
CA ARG A 540 -21.27 -20.05 17.72
C ARG A 540 -21.49 -21.21 16.73
N HIS A 541 -20.99 -21.09 15.52
CA HIS A 541 -21.13 -22.13 14.49
C HIS A 541 -20.40 -23.44 14.88
N LEU A 542 -19.31 -23.32 15.62
CA LEU A 542 -18.54 -24.46 16.15
C LEU A 542 -19.01 -24.95 17.53
N GLY A 543 -20.05 -24.33 18.14
CA GLY A 543 -20.52 -24.69 19.48
C GLY A 543 -19.54 -24.32 20.61
N ILE A 544 -18.74 -23.27 20.43
CA ILE A 544 -17.79 -22.79 21.43
C ILE A 544 -18.48 -21.70 22.26
N ASP A 545 -19.17 -22.12 23.33
CA ASP A 545 -19.98 -21.22 24.19
C ASP A 545 -19.13 -20.30 25.08
N SER A 546 -17.89 -20.71 25.40
CA SER A 546 -16.98 -19.97 26.27
C SER A 546 -16.17 -18.88 25.54
N PHE A 547 -16.47 -18.58 24.28
CA PHE A 547 -15.70 -17.63 23.51
C PHE A 547 -15.89 -16.19 24.00
N GLU A 548 -14.78 -15.55 24.32
CA GLU A 548 -14.67 -14.11 24.58
C GLU A 548 -13.73 -13.45 23.58
N GLN A 549 -13.93 -12.15 23.33
CA GLN A 549 -13.10 -11.41 22.35
C GLN A 549 -11.60 -11.39 22.70
N LYS A 550 -11.25 -11.49 24.00
CA LYS A 550 -9.84 -11.58 24.43
C LYS A 550 -9.16 -12.85 23.94
N ASN A 551 -9.89 -13.96 23.77
CA ASN A 551 -9.35 -15.23 23.29
C ASN A 551 -8.84 -15.17 21.84
N LEU A 552 -9.16 -14.11 21.07
CA LEU A 552 -8.64 -13.95 19.71
C LEU A 552 -7.13 -13.75 19.62
N THR A 553 -6.46 -13.44 20.71
CA THR A 553 -5.00 -13.34 20.77
C THR A 553 -4.36 -14.62 21.33
N GLU A 554 -5.17 -15.57 21.77
CA GLU A 554 -4.71 -16.89 22.14
C GLU A 554 -4.43 -17.73 20.89
N LEU A 555 -3.27 -18.37 20.88
CA LEU A 555 -2.77 -19.07 19.70
C LEU A 555 -3.75 -20.14 19.18
N GLU A 556 -4.18 -21.04 20.07
CA GLU A 556 -5.04 -22.17 19.72
C GLU A 556 -6.41 -21.71 19.24
N MET A 557 -7.06 -20.80 19.99
CA MET A 557 -8.37 -20.29 19.65
C MET A 557 -8.35 -19.56 18.30
N ASN A 558 -7.33 -18.75 18.05
CA ASN A 558 -7.18 -18.04 16.79
C ASN A 558 -7.01 -18.97 15.58
N LEU A 559 -6.20 -20.02 15.75
CA LEU A 559 -5.97 -21.03 14.71
C LEU A 559 -7.24 -21.87 14.44
N VAL A 560 -7.94 -22.32 15.48
CA VAL A 560 -9.19 -23.08 15.35
C VAL A 560 -10.24 -22.28 14.59
N LEU A 561 -10.52 -21.06 15.02
CA LEU A 561 -11.52 -20.20 14.37
C LEU A 561 -11.11 -19.80 12.95
N GLY A 562 -9.82 -19.47 12.75
CA GLY A 562 -9.30 -19.00 11.46
C GLY A 562 -9.28 -20.08 10.40
N THR A 563 -8.87 -21.28 10.75
CA THR A 563 -8.85 -22.43 9.82
C THR A 563 -10.25 -22.90 9.50
N ALA A 564 -11.17 -22.92 10.47
CA ALA A 564 -12.58 -23.24 10.23
C ALA A 564 -13.24 -22.22 9.29
N TYR A 565 -12.99 -20.91 9.49
CA TYR A 565 -13.46 -19.87 8.60
C TYR A 565 -12.88 -20.02 7.18
N LEU A 566 -11.58 -20.29 7.07
CA LEU A 566 -10.93 -20.52 5.78
C LEU A 566 -11.52 -21.72 5.03
N ARG A 567 -11.81 -22.83 5.76
CA ARG A 567 -12.48 -24.02 5.18
C ARG A 567 -13.85 -23.68 4.68
N MET A 568 -14.63 -22.95 5.44
CA MET A 568 -15.96 -22.51 5.05
C MET A 568 -15.93 -21.68 3.77
N LEU A 569 -15.02 -20.71 3.69
CA LEU A 569 -14.82 -19.91 2.48
C LEU A 569 -14.39 -20.77 1.28
N TYR A 570 -13.54 -21.77 1.51
CA TYR A 570 -13.07 -22.67 0.47
C TYR A 570 -14.22 -23.45 -0.15
N LEU A 571 -15.12 -24.00 0.67
CA LEU A 571 -16.31 -24.71 0.21
C LEU A 571 -17.31 -23.77 -0.47
N ASP A 572 -17.55 -22.57 0.09
CA ASP A 572 -18.44 -21.58 -0.51
C ASP A 572 -17.94 -21.06 -1.87
N MET A 573 -16.63 -21.04 -2.07
CA MET A 573 -15.99 -20.66 -3.32
C MET A 573 -15.70 -21.84 -4.26
N GLU A 574 -16.40 -22.97 -4.08
CA GLU A 574 -16.30 -24.18 -4.92
C GLU A 574 -14.86 -24.70 -5.01
N GLU A 575 -14.19 -24.76 -3.87
CA GLU A 575 -12.83 -25.27 -3.71
C GLU A 575 -11.75 -24.53 -4.50
N SER A 576 -12.00 -23.24 -4.79
CA SER A 576 -11.01 -22.36 -5.41
C SER A 576 -10.13 -21.67 -4.36
N TYR A 577 -8.86 -22.00 -4.29
CA TYR A 577 -7.88 -21.31 -3.44
C TYR A 577 -7.85 -19.80 -3.73
N VAL A 578 -7.96 -19.42 -4.98
CA VAL A 578 -7.92 -18.01 -5.41
C VAL A 578 -9.11 -17.22 -4.88
N LEU A 579 -10.33 -17.76 -5.08
CA LEU A 579 -11.56 -17.10 -4.64
C LEU A 579 -11.70 -17.10 -3.12
N ALA A 580 -11.35 -18.20 -2.46
CA ALA A 580 -11.40 -18.30 -1.00
C ALA A 580 -10.38 -17.36 -0.34
N THR A 581 -9.17 -17.26 -0.88
CA THR A 581 -8.16 -16.29 -0.39
C THR A 581 -8.62 -14.84 -0.60
N ALA A 582 -9.24 -14.53 -1.75
CA ALA A 582 -9.82 -13.21 -1.99
C ALA A 582 -10.99 -12.91 -1.04
N ALA A 583 -11.85 -13.91 -0.76
CA ALA A 583 -12.97 -13.82 0.17
C ALA A 583 -12.49 -13.59 1.62
N TYR A 584 -11.41 -14.22 2.02
CA TYR A 584 -10.83 -14.05 3.37
C TYR A 584 -10.45 -12.59 3.64
N ASN A 585 -9.81 -11.92 2.68
CA ASN A 585 -9.37 -10.54 2.82
C ASN A 585 -10.47 -9.49 2.56
N ALA A 586 -11.26 -9.68 1.49
CA ALA A 586 -12.25 -8.67 1.04
C ALA A 586 -13.69 -8.99 1.47
N GLY A 587 -13.92 -10.13 2.07
CA GLY A 587 -15.24 -10.67 2.38
C GLY A 587 -15.85 -11.47 1.23
N PRO A 588 -16.69 -12.49 1.54
CA PRO A 588 -17.24 -13.43 0.56
C PRO A 588 -18.10 -12.75 -0.50
N ASN A 589 -18.87 -11.74 -0.13
CA ASN A 589 -19.74 -11.03 -1.07
C ASN A 589 -18.95 -10.31 -2.18
N ARG A 590 -17.78 -9.75 -1.87
CA ARG A 590 -16.91 -9.11 -2.88
C ARG A 590 -16.34 -10.15 -3.84
N ALA A 591 -15.85 -11.28 -3.34
CA ALA A 591 -15.32 -12.35 -4.16
C ALA A 591 -16.39 -12.89 -5.12
N ARG A 592 -17.63 -13.08 -4.65
CA ARG A 592 -18.78 -13.50 -5.49
C ARG A 592 -19.09 -12.48 -6.59
N ILE A 593 -19.12 -11.18 -6.27
CA ILE A 593 -19.34 -10.10 -7.26
C ILE A 593 -18.25 -10.16 -8.34
N TRP A 594 -16.98 -10.31 -7.95
CA TRP A 594 -15.89 -10.38 -8.91
C TRP A 594 -15.94 -11.63 -9.78
N ARG A 595 -16.31 -12.77 -9.19
CA ARG A 595 -16.54 -14.01 -9.92
C ARG A 595 -17.71 -13.91 -10.90
N ALA A 596 -18.84 -13.33 -10.47
CA ALA A 596 -20.02 -13.14 -11.31
C ALA A 596 -19.76 -12.26 -12.55
N ALA A 597 -18.73 -11.41 -12.49
CA ALA A 597 -18.30 -10.61 -13.62
C ALA A 597 -17.39 -11.37 -14.62
N VAL A 598 -16.99 -12.60 -14.33
CA VAL A 598 -16.27 -13.49 -15.27
C VAL A 598 -17.29 -14.07 -16.26
N ARG A 599 -17.06 -13.86 -17.57
CA ARG A 599 -17.98 -14.29 -18.62
C ARG A 599 -17.67 -15.70 -19.14
N ASN A 600 -16.39 -15.98 -19.28
CA ASN A 600 -15.85 -17.27 -19.75
C ASN A 600 -14.81 -17.72 -18.76
N SER A 601 -14.53 -19.04 -18.72
CA SER A 601 -13.44 -19.58 -17.94
C SER A 601 -12.15 -18.75 -18.14
N MET A 602 -11.54 -18.29 -17.04
CA MET A 602 -10.39 -17.40 -17.06
C MET A 602 -9.23 -18.03 -16.28
N GLU A 603 -8.01 -17.88 -16.77
CA GLU A 603 -6.82 -18.22 -15.97
C GLU A 603 -6.84 -17.46 -14.66
N ALA A 604 -6.59 -18.16 -13.56
CA ALA A 604 -6.64 -17.54 -12.24
C ALA A 604 -5.64 -16.39 -12.06
N ALA A 605 -4.45 -16.47 -12.69
CA ALA A 605 -3.49 -15.37 -12.69
C ALA A 605 -4.06 -14.09 -13.33
N ALA A 606 -4.81 -14.21 -14.42
CA ALA A 606 -5.48 -13.08 -15.07
C ALA A 606 -6.63 -12.54 -14.19
N PHE A 607 -7.42 -13.43 -13.56
CA PHE A 607 -8.46 -13.02 -12.61
C PHE A 607 -7.86 -12.23 -11.45
N ILE A 608 -6.80 -12.73 -10.80
CA ILE A 608 -6.13 -12.08 -9.66
C ILE A 608 -5.66 -10.68 -10.07
N GLU A 609 -5.00 -10.54 -11.23
CA GLU A 609 -4.49 -9.23 -11.67
C GLU A 609 -5.61 -8.22 -11.92
N THR A 610 -6.82 -8.68 -12.22
CA THR A 610 -7.97 -7.81 -12.47
C THR A 610 -8.85 -7.55 -11.25
N ILE A 611 -8.50 -8.05 -10.07
CA ILE A 611 -9.16 -7.70 -8.80
C ILE A 611 -9.08 -6.18 -8.60
N PRO A 612 -10.22 -5.48 -8.41
CA PRO A 612 -10.25 -4.02 -8.34
C PRO A 612 -9.51 -3.45 -7.14
N TYR A 613 -9.52 -4.14 -6.01
CA TYR A 613 -8.90 -3.70 -4.77
C TYR A 613 -7.41 -4.02 -4.78
N PHE A 614 -6.58 -2.99 -4.72
CA PHE A 614 -5.11 -3.13 -4.73
C PHE A 614 -4.64 -4.04 -3.59
N GLU A 615 -5.13 -3.79 -2.38
CA GLU A 615 -4.77 -4.58 -1.19
C GLU A 615 -5.11 -6.06 -1.39
N THR A 616 -6.33 -6.38 -1.79
CA THR A 616 -6.76 -7.77 -1.98
C THR A 616 -6.01 -8.44 -3.14
N ARG A 617 -5.74 -7.71 -4.23
CA ARG A 617 -4.96 -8.24 -5.34
C ARG A 617 -3.55 -8.66 -4.92
N GLU A 618 -2.85 -7.80 -4.18
CA GLU A 618 -1.51 -8.12 -3.66
C GLU A 618 -1.57 -9.19 -2.56
N TYR A 619 -2.59 -9.16 -1.71
CA TYR A 619 -2.83 -10.17 -0.69
C TYR A 619 -2.93 -11.57 -1.30
N VAL A 620 -3.80 -11.76 -2.29
CA VAL A 620 -4.00 -13.05 -2.98
C VAL A 620 -2.71 -13.56 -3.62
N LYS A 621 -1.97 -12.68 -4.33
CA LYS A 621 -0.67 -13.01 -4.91
C LYS A 621 0.31 -13.52 -3.84
N ASN A 622 0.43 -12.78 -2.74
CA ASN A 622 1.38 -13.10 -1.69
C ASN A 622 1.01 -14.40 -0.96
N VAL A 623 -0.26 -14.57 -0.57
CA VAL A 623 -0.71 -15.79 0.13
C VAL A 623 -0.47 -17.03 -0.72
N LEU A 624 -0.84 -17.00 -2.00
CA LEU A 624 -0.72 -18.17 -2.87
C LEU A 624 0.73 -18.46 -3.27
N ALA A 625 1.56 -17.44 -3.47
CA ALA A 625 3.00 -17.62 -3.67
C ALA A 625 3.68 -18.21 -2.43
N ASN A 626 3.29 -17.74 -1.22
CA ASN A 626 3.76 -18.31 0.04
C ASN A 626 3.27 -19.76 0.24
N MET A 627 1.98 -20.02 0.01
CA MET A 627 1.41 -21.37 0.05
C MET A 627 2.21 -22.33 -0.80
N HIS A 628 2.48 -21.97 -2.06
CA HIS A 628 3.25 -22.82 -2.95
C HIS A 628 4.68 -23.05 -2.42
N THR A 629 5.33 -22.02 -1.85
CA THR A 629 6.66 -22.19 -1.24
C THR A 629 6.62 -23.14 -0.08
N TYR A 630 5.66 -22.97 0.85
CA TYR A 630 5.51 -23.87 2.00
C TYR A 630 5.18 -25.30 1.55
N ALA A 631 4.32 -25.47 0.56
CA ALA A 631 3.96 -26.79 0.02
C ALA A 631 5.17 -27.55 -0.55
N MET A 632 6.08 -26.83 -1.22
CA MET A 632 7.34 -27.43 -1.68
C MET A 632 8.28 -27.80 -0.52
N LEU A 633 8.29 -27.01 0.56
CA LEU A 633 9.11 -27.29 1.73
C LEU A 633 8.59 -28.44 2.59
N THR A 634 7.29 -28.70 2.56
CA THR A 634 6.63 -29.78 3.33
C THR A 634 6.38 -31.04 2.50
N GLY A 635 6.52 -30.96 1.18
CA GLY A 635 6.17 -32.05 0.28
C GLY A 635 4.66 -32.28 0.12
N GLU A 636 3.82 -31.32 0.53
CA GLU A 636 2.36 -31.44 0.46
C GLU A 636 1.79 -31.33 -0.96
N LEU A 637 2.45 -30.59 -1.83
CA LEU A 637 2.05 -30.40 -3.21
C LEU A 637 3.27 -30.59 -4.13
N ASP A 638 3.09 -31.44 -5.12
CA ASP A 638 4.01 -31.60 -6.23
C ASP A 638 3.36 -30.98 -7.47
N GLY A 639 3.99 -29.96 -8.04
CA GLY A 639 3.49 -29.40 -9.29
C GLY A 639 3.77 -27.94 -9.53
N ARG A 640 3.35 -27.50 -10.72
CA ARG A 640 3.52 -26.14 -11.22
C ARG A 640 2.58 -25.20 -10.48
N PHE A 641 3.06 -23.99 -10.24
CA PHE A 641 2.30 -22.94 -9.57
C PHE A 641 1.03 -22.55 -10.32
N ALA A 642 1.10 -22.45 -11.65
CA ALA A 642 -0.06 -22.19 -12.50
C ALA A 642 -1.16 -23.28 -12.36
N LYS A 643 -0.76 -24.55 -12.14
CA LYS A 643 -1.70 -25.66 -11.90
C LYS A 643 -2.38 -25.51 -10.54
N LEU A 644 -1.64 -25.10 -9.49
CA LEU A 644 -2.22 -24.81 -8.18
C LEU A 644 -3.25 -23.68 -8.24
N LEU A 645 -2.98 -22.63 -8.99
CA LEU A 645 -3.92 -21.51 -9.15
C LEU A 645 -5.19 -21.92 -9.91
N GLY A 646 -5.04 -22.74 -10.95
CA GLY A 646 -6.14 -23.22 -11.77
C GLY A 646 -6.81 -22.14 -12.61
N ARG A 647 -8.13 -22.26 -12.74
CA ARG A 647 -8.99 -21.34 -13.51
C ARG A 647 -10.16 -20.87 -12.64
N VAL A 648 -10.67 -19.69 -12.95
CA VAL A 648 -11.88 -19.15 -12.34
C VAL A 648 -13.03 -19.30 -13.35
N GLU A 649 -14.02 -20.08 -12.98
CA GLU A 649 -15.21 -20.31 -13.79
C GLU A 649 -16.27 -19.24 -13.50
N PRO A 650 -17.11 -18.88 -14.48
CA PRO A 650 -18.27 -18.03 -14.27
C PRO A 650 -19.13 -18.58 -13.12
N GLY A 651 -19.52 -17.71 -12.21
CA GLY A 651 -20.32 -18.11 -11.05
C GLY A 651 -21.65 -17.39 -11.00
N ARG A 652 -22.65 -18.03 -10.37
CA ARG A 652 -23.90 -17.35 -10.00
C ARG A 652 -23.70 -16.65 -8.65
N SER A 653 -24.17 -15.41 -8.55
CA SER A 653 -24.18 -14.68 -7.28
C SER A 653 -25.29 -15.25 -6.38
N LYS A 654 -25.06 -16.41 -5.74
CA LYS A 654 -25.91 -16.87 -4.64
C LYS A 654 -25.38 -16.23 -3.35
N ALA A 655 -26.23 -15.48 -2.65
CA ALA A 655 -25.92 -15.02 -1.31
C ALA A 655 -26.00 -16.25 -0.37
N ALA A 656 -24.90 -16.56 0.31
CA ALA A 656 -24.94 -17.38 1.51
C ALA A 656 -24.83 -16.43 2.72
N ASP A 657 -25.45 -16.79 3.82
CA ASP A 657 -25.37 -16.08 5.11
C ASP A 657 -23.98 -16.30 5.75
N LEU A 658 -22.94 -15.76 5.09
CA LEU A 658 -21.60 -15.71 5.65
C LEU A 658 -21.33 -14.32 6.18
N PRO A 659 -20.59 -14.18 7.30
CA PRO A 659 -20.30 -12.91 7.97
C PRO A 659 -19.45 -11.96 7.13
#